data_de3f11a440973baf0c566473fc641a94
#
_entry.id   de3f11a440973baf0c566473fc641a94
#
_cell.length_a   1.000
_cell.length_b   1.000
_cell.length_c   1.000
_cell.angle_alpha   90.00
_cell.angle_beta   90.00
_cell.angle_gamma   90.00
#
_symmetry.space_group_name_H-M   'P 1'
#
loop_
_entity.id
_entity.type
_entity.pdbx_description
1 polymer ?
#
loop_
_entity_poly.entity_id
_entity_poly.type
_entity_poly.pdbx_seq_one_letter_code
_entity_poly.pdbx_strand_id
1 'polypeptide(L)'
;MKMHKLACIVVCILTTFLSAKAADQFISFSKQEGTVALFQNNKAVEIKVDQNDHPGVLRAVKSLIADIKEVTGCSGQIGQNENARIIIGSLDKSSTIQQLAKKKIIDIKELKGKTEKFIITTVGDQLIIAGSDKRGTTYGIYELSRQLGISPWHWWADVPAVKHNEVYALSGTYTDGEPVVRYRGIFLNDEAPCLSGWVAEKFPDSECPSANPNLAHGFNHNFYEKVFELLLRLKANYLWPAMWGNAFYADDPMNSVVADEMGIIMGTSHHEPMARNHQEWARHREENGAWDYATNQKVIDDFFHEGIRRAKNNEDLITIGMRGDGDAAMGGKEGHDDEFVSQDDYYIKLYEKIFKNQRQIIKEETGKPAEKRPQMWAIYKEVQHYYDLGLKVPEDVLIMLCDDNWGNIRRVPGASPEGMASFDKKLVERKGGWGMYYHVDYVGAPRNSKWANVTPIAHLWEQMMLSYRYGIDRLWILNVGDLKPMEYPIDLFLSMAWNPEQFASSDSFREHTLAFCESAFGKDHSKQTARLMELYSTYNGRVTPEMLNPRTYNLANGEFLQVVNEYKALEADAIREYNSIGAEYRDAFHQLLLFPIQSMANMYELIYAQAMNQFCYINGMAEANEWADVVDVCFDRDQQLTDGYHSINGGKWNHLMDQTHIGYFMWQQPPTNIKPQTNRLTADQIRDGGFILSSKVGYVSIEAEHYYSKTNAKDAQWNVIPTYGRTKSAVALMPYTAATEGASVNYKFELPKDVKSVKVHVITNSTLPYLRANGHRYAVSIDGGTPVEVNYNGDCTEENTYHTFDVVATRIIETITELSSIANTETHTVTITPIDGGMVLEKIVIDYGGYEKQHLFGTESSLKNENPNEWPMPQRAFPRRNQ
;
A
#
# COMPACT_ATOMS: atom_id res chain seq x y z
N MET A 1 -12.75 13.40 -55.67
CA MET A 1 -13.01 12.04 -55.18
C MET A 1 -11.93 11.46 -54.26
N LYS A 2 -10.80 12.13 -54.03
CA LYS A 2 -9.74 11.71 -53.09
C LYS A 2 -9.81 12.38 -51.71
N MET A 3 -10.54 13.46 -51.52
CA MET A 3 -10.67 14.14 -50.22
C MET A 3 -11.77 13.55 -49.32
N HIS A 4 -12.80 12.90 -49.87
CA HIS A 4 -13.86 12.27 -49.07
C HIS A 4 -13.46 10.93 -48.41
N LYS A 5 -12.43 10.25 -48.95
CA LYS A 5 -11.91 9.00 -48.31
C LYS A 5 -11.01 9.25 -47.12
N LEU A 6 -10.37 10.43 -47.05
CA LEU A 6 -9.49 10.79 -45.91
C LEU A 6 -10.32 11.25 -44.69
N ALA A 7 -11.45 11.92 -44.93
CA ALA A 7 -12.34 12.35 -43.85
C ALA A 7 -13.05 11.18 -43.14
N CYS A 8 -13.39 10.11 -43.87
CA CYS A 8 -13.99 8.92 -43.26
C CYS A 8 -13.02 8.09 -42.44
N ILE A 9 -11.74 8.08 -42.80
CA ILE A 9 -10.70 7.34 -42.02
C ILE A 9 -10.35 8.08 -40.71
N VAL A 10 -10.30 9.42 -40.74
CA VAL A 10 -10.03 10.22 -39.54
C VAL A 10 -11.24 10.21 -38.59
N VAL A 11 -12.47 10.18 -39.09
CA VAL A 11 -13.66 10.03 -38.23
C VAL A 11 -13.78 8.63 -37.64
N CYS A 12 -13.39 7.56 -38.36
CA CYS A 12 -13.37 6.19 -37.78
C CYS A 12 -12.25 5.97 -36.76
N ILE A 13 -11.11 6.69 -36.85
CA ILE A 13 -10.02 6.59 -35.86
C ILE A 13 -10.33 7.41 -34.60
N LEU A 14 -11.05 8.53 -34.75
CA LEU A 14 -11.47 9.34 -33.58
C LEU A 14 -12.66 8.74 -32.82
N THR A 15 -13.46 7.88 -33.46
CA THR A 15 -14.59 7.20 -32.77
C THR A 15 -14.17 5.93 -32.04
N THR A 16 -12.98 5.37 -32.33
CA THR A 16 -12.46 4.18 -31.60
C THR A 16 -11.74 4.52 -30.32
N PHE A 17 -11.36 5.78 -30.06
CA PHE A 17 -10.74 6.18 -28.80
C PHE A 17 -11.72 6.70 -27.74
N LEU A 18 -12.99 6.88 -28.07
CA LEU A 18 -14.02 7.37 -27.13
C LEU A 18 -14.96 6.29 -26.60
N SER A 19 -14.79 5.02 -26.99
CA SER A 19 -15.70 3.94 -26.58
C SER A 19 -15.15 2.97 -25.54
N ALA A 20 -13.97 3.22 -24.94
CA ALA A 20 -13.35 2.30 -23.99
C ALA A 20 -13.69 2.55 -22.50
N LYS A 21 -14.45 3.59 -22.16
CA LYS A 21 -14.75 3.93 -20.74
C LYS A 21 -16.22 3.77 -20.30
N ALA A 22 -17.12 3.28 -21.14
CA ALA A 22 -18.54 3.16 -20.79
C ALA A 22 -19.07 1.71 -20.64
N ALA A 23 -18.18 0.70 -20.68
CA ALA A 23 -18.60 -0.71 -20.78
C ALA A 23 -18.70 -1.45 -19.43
N ASP A 24 -18.38 -0.82 -18.28
CA ASP A 24 -18.26 -1.56 -17.02
C ASP A 24 -19.50 -1.54 -16.13
N GLN A 25 -20.50 -0.73 -16.44
CA GLN A 25 -21.71 -0.66 -15.63
C GLN A 25 -22.80 -1.55 -16.25
N PHE A 26 -23.30 -2.52 -15.46
CA PHE A 26 -24.42 -3.40 -15.85
C PHE A 26 -25.66 -3.25 -14.96
N ILE A 27 -25.60 -2.39 -13.93
CA ILE A 27 -26.75 -2.05 -13.07
C ILE A 27 -27.20 -0.62 -13.33
N SER A 28 -28.53 -0.41 -13.34
CA SER A 28 -29.18 0.88 -13.40
C SER A 28 -30.23 0.98 -12.31
N PHE A 29 -30.40 2.16 -11.74
CA PHE A 29 -31.43 2.46 -10.73
C PHE A 29 -32.66 3.18 -11.32
N SER A 30 -32.72 3.23 -12.64
CA SER A 30 -33.86 3.71 -13.41
C SER A 30 -34.14 2.78 -14.56
N LYS A 31 -35.43 2.60 -14.88
CA LYS A 31 -35.86 1.78 -16.01
C LYS A 31 -35.39 2.40 -17.32
N GLN A 32 -34.73 1.60 -18.15
CA GLN A 32 -34.34 1.95 -19.54
C GLN A 32 -34.87 0.91 -20.51
N GLU A 33 -34.82 1.20 -21.81
CA GLU A 33 -35.22 0.23 -22.81
C GLU A 33 -34.30 -0.99 -22.81
N GLY A 34 -34.89 -2.18 -22.79
CA GLY A 34 -34.18 -3.45 -22.78
C GLY A 34 -33.60 -3.86 -21.40
N THR A 35 -33.91 -3.14 -20.31
CA THR A 35 -33.42 -3.53 -18.95
C THR A 35 -34.25 -4.66 -18.36
N VAL A 36 -33.61 -5.51 -17.56
CA VAL A 36 -34.22 -6.56 -16.75
C VAL A 36 -34.45 -6.04 -15.35
N ALA A 37 -35.69 -6.01 -14.87
CA ALA A 37 -35.99 -5.61 -13.51
C ALA A 37 -35.51 -6.67 -12.50
N LEU A 38 -34.52 -6.35 -11.69
CA LEU A 38 -34.07 -7.22 -10.60
C LEU A 38 -34.90 -6.98 -9.35
N PHE A 39 -35.20 -5.72 -9.01
CA PHE A 39 -35.98 -5.32 -7.87
C PHE A 39 -36.92 -4.15 -8.25
N GLN A 40 -38.19 -4.29 -7.94
CA GLN A 40 -39.21 -3.23 -8.06
C GLN A 40 -40.43 -3.53 -7.21
N ASN A 41 -41.22 -2.52 -6.88
CA ASN A 41 -42.50 -2.64 -6.17
C ASN A 41 -42.39 -3.38 -4.83
N ASN A 42 -41.30 -3.23 -4.09
CA ASN A 42 -41.03 -3.85 -2.78
C ASN A 42 -41.17 -5.37 -2.76
N LYS A 43 -40.92 -6.05 -3.89
CA LYS A 43 -40.94 -7.50 -3.96
C LYS A 43 -39.56 -8.09 -3.67
N ALA A 44 -39.55 -9.16 -2.89
CA ALA A 44 -38.33 -9.90 -2.63
C ALA A 44 -37.70 -10.45 -3.95
N VAL A 45 -36.39 -10.39 -4.05
CA VAL A 45 -35.63 -10.95 -5.16
C VAL A 45 -35.43 -12.45 -4.94
N GLU A 46 -35.85 -13.27 -5.88
CA GLU A 46 -35.57 -14.70 -5.85
C GLU A 46 -34.24 -15.00 -6.55
N ILE A 47 -33.35 -15.71 -5.83
CA ILE A 47 -32.04 -16.12 -6.28
C ILE A 47 -32.00 -17.63 -6.36
N LYS A 48 -31.65 -18.18 -7.54
CA LYS A 48 -31.42 -19.61 -7.71
C LYS A 48 -29.93 -19.90 -7.67
N VAL A 49 -29.55 -20.83 -6.78
CA VAL A 49 -28.19 -21.38 -6.68
C VAL A 49 -28.30 -22.86 -6.34
N ASP A 50 -27.49 -23.69 -6.97
CA ASP A 50 -27.45 -25.12 -6.67
C ASP A 50 -26.88 -25.37 -5.28
N GLN A 51 -27.57 -26.15 -4.44
CA GLN A 51 -27.12 -26.45 -3.07
C GLN A 51 -25.82 -27.27 -3.02
N ASN A 52 -25.45 -27.89 -4.12
CA ASN A 52 -24.23 -28.68 -4.29
C ASN A 52 -23.09 -27.88 -4.90
N ASP A 53 -23.27 -26.56 -5.10
CA ASP A 53 -22.18 -25.70 -5.50
C ASP A 53 -21.16 -25.53 -4.35
N HIS A 54 -20.04 -24.87 -4.58
CA HIS A 54 -19.02 -24.66 -3.56
C HIS A 54 -19.59 -23.96 -2.32
N PRO A 55 -19.22 -24.38 -1.09
CA PRO A 55 -19.67 -23.73 0.13
C PRO A 55 -19.42 -22.21 0.15
N GLY A 56 -18.29 -21.74 -0.38
CA GLY A 56 -17.97 -20.32 -0.49
C GLY A 56 -18.93 -19.55 -1.40
N VAL A 57 -19.40 -20.17 -2.48
CA VAL A 57 -20.43 -19.57 -3.35
C VAL A 57 -21.75 -19.41 -2.58
N LEU A 58 -22.15 -20.44 -1.81
CA LEU A 58 -23.36 -20.38 -0.98
C LEU A 58 -23.26 -19.31 0.11
N ARG A 59 -22.08 -19.13 0.71
CA ARG A 59 -21.81 -18.04 1.67
C ARG A 59 -21.91 -16.67 0.98
N ALA A 60 -21.27 -16.48 -0.17
CA ALA A 60 -21.33 -15.23 -0.93
C ALA A 60 -22.77 -14.89 -1.36
N VAL A 61 -23.61 -15.86 -1.69
CA VAL A 61 -25.04 -15.64 -1.98
C VAL A 61 -25.80 -15.16 -0.72
N LYS A 62 -25.44 -15.65 0.47
CA LYS A 62 -26.03 -15.13 1.72
C LYS A 62 -25.61 -13.68 1.97
N SER A 63 -24.34 -13.32 1.72
CA SER A 63 -23.86 -11.93 1.78
C SER A 63 -24.63 -11.07 0.78
N LEU A 64 -24.80 -11.51 -0.48
CA LEU A 64 -25.59 -10.79 -1.48
C LEU A 64 -27.05 -10.55 -1.04
N ILE A 65 -27.67 -11.50 -0.38
CA ILE A 65 -29.05 -11.33 0.17
C ILE A 65 -29.06 -10.23 1.24
N ALA A 66 -28.07 -10.19 2.11
CA ALA A 66 -27.92 -9.13 3.09
C ALA A 66 -27.69 -7.77 2.40
N ASP A 67 -26.82 -7.73 1.38
CA ASP A 67 -26.53 -6.53 0.58
C ASP A 67 -27.79 -6.01 -0.13
N ILE A 68 -28.56 -6.88 -0.76
CA ILE A 68 -29.86 -6.52 -1.38
C ILE A 68 -30.79 -5.90 -0.34
N LYS A 69 -30.87 -6.48 0.85
CA LYS A 69 -31.69 -5.94 1.94
C LYS A 69 -31.22 -4.55 2.37
N GLU A 70 -29.89 -4.37 2.48
CA GLU A 70 -29.33 -3.07 2.81
C GLU A 70 -29.68 -1.99 1.76
N VAL A 71 -29.59 -2.33 0.48
CA VAL A 71 -29.87 -1.41 -0.64
C VAL A 71 -31.36 -1.14 -0.84
N THR A 72 -32.22 -2.16 -0.72
CA THR A 72 -33.63 -2.07 -1.14
C THR A 72 -34.62 -2.05 0.02
N GLY A 73 -34.18 -2.38 1.23
CA GLY A 73 -35.07 -2.61 2.39
C GLY A 73 -35.79 -3.96 2.36
N CYS A 74 -35.69 -4.75 1.29
CA CYS A 74 -36.36 -6.04 1.12
C CYS A 74 -35.37 -7.19 1.00
N SER A 75 -35.57 -8.25 1.75
CA SER A 75 -34.68 -9.41 1.70
C SER A 75 -34.84 -10.17 0.38
N GLY A 76 -33.71 -10.58 -0.22
CA GLY A 76 -33.67 -11.65 -1.19
C GLY A 76 -33.99 -13.01 -0.52
N GLN A 77 -34.35 -14.01 -1.33
CA GLN A 77 -34.53 -15.38 -0.85
C GLN A 77 -33.94 -16.37 -1.84
N ILE A 78 -33.36 -17.44 -1.30
CA ILE A 78 -32.89 -18.55 -2.11
C ILE A 78 -34.11 -19.42 -2.47
N GLY A 79 -34.30 -19.64 -3.78
CA GLY A 79 -35.36 -20.49 -4.33
C GLY A 79 -34.80 -21.51 -5.31
N GLN A 80 -35.64 -22.43 -5.72
CA GLN A 80 -35.32 -23.44 -6.75
C GLN A 80 -36.13 -23.19 -8.05
N ASN A 81 -36.80 -22.06 -8.12
CA ASN A 81 -37.61 -21.70 -9.27
C ASN A 81 -36.74 -21.42 -10.51
N GLU A 82 -37.10 -22.04 -11.64
CA GLU A 82 -36.45 -21.81 -12.93
C GLU A 82 -36.62 -20.34 -13.42
N ASN A 83 -37.63 -19.65 -12.92
CA ASN A 83 -37.92 -18.25 -13.22
C ASN A 83 -37.36 -17.26 -12.19
N ALA A 84 -36.45 -17.70 -11.30
CA ALA A 84 -35.73 -16.81 -10.39
C ALA A 84 -35.09 -15.66 -11.16
N ARG A 85 -35.11 -14.43 -10.60
CA ARG A 85 -34.57 -13.24 -11.26
C ARG A 85 -33.07 -13.25 -11.39
N ILE A 86 -32.38 -13.92 -10.44
CA ILE A 86 -30.93 -14.06 -10.44
C ILE A 86 -30.60 -15.54 -10.38
N ILE A 87 -29.75 -16.00 -11.29
CA ILE A 87 -29.22 -17.38 -11.32
C ILE A 87 -27.72 -17.31 -11.12
N ILE A 88 -27.20 -18.05 -10.15
CA ILE A 88 -25.79 -18.02 -9.78
C ILE A 88 -25.22 -19.45 -9.76
N GLY A 89 -24.00 -19.62 -10.24
CA GLY A 89 -23.30 -20.88 -10.08
C GLY A 89 -21.92 -20.95 -10.73
N SER A 90 -21.13 -21.93 -10.28
CA SER A 90 -19.82 -22.22 -10.85
C SER A 90 -19.92 -23.18 -12.04
N LEU A 91 -19.04 -23.02 -13.02
CA LEU A 91 -19.03 -23.87 -14.21
C LEU A 91 -18.67 -25.32 -13.90
N ASP A 92 -17.85 -25.54 -12.88
CA ASP A 92 -17.35 -26.85 -12.49
C ASP A 92 -18.30 -27.64 -11.58
N LYS A 93 -19.20 -26.98 -10.84
CA LYS A 93 -20.08 -27.62 -9.85
C LYS A 93 -21.59 -27.43 -10.14
N SER A 94 -22.01 -26.26 -10.63
CA SER A 94 -23.45 -25.98 -10.82
C SER A 94 -24.04 -26.71 -12.01
N SER A 95 -24.97 -27.63 -11.72
CA SER A 95 -25.73 -28.34 -12.74
C SER A 95 -26.60 -27.36 -13.57
N THR A 96 -27.12 -26.33 -12.94
CA THR A 96 -27.92 -25.29 -13.59
C THR A 96 -27.07 -24.53 -14.65
N ILE A 97 -25.87 -24.05 -14.27
CA ILE A 97 -24.97 -23.35 -15.21
C ILE A 97 -24.52 -24.27 -16.33
N GLN A 98 -24.17 -25.53 -16.04
CA GLN A 98 -23.80 -26.53 -17.04
C GLN A 98 -24.93 -26.82 -18.05
N GLN A 99 -26.19 -26.87 -17.59
CA GLN A 99 -27.35 -27.05 -18.47
C GLN A 99 -27.59 -25.80 -19.34
N LEU A 100 -27.49 -24.58 -18.79
CA LEU A 100 -27.61 -23.34 -19.56
C LEU A 100 -26.51 -23.25 -20.64
N ALA A 101 -25.28 -23.62 -20.32
CA ALA A 101 -24.18 -23.70 -21.27
C ALA A 101 -24.40 -24.77 -22.36
N LYS A 102 -24.85 -25.97 -21.97
CA LYS A 102 -25.16 -27.06 -22.90
C LYS A 102 -26.27 -26.70 -23.87
N LYS A 103 -27.29 -25.97 -23.40
CA LYS A 103 -28.39 -25.47 -24.23
C LYS A 103 -28.00 -24.24 -25.04
N LYS A 104 -26.77 -23.74 -24.91
CA LYS A 104 -26.26 -22.51 -25.57
C LYS A 104 -27.07 -21.25 -25.20
N ILE A 105 -27.66 -21.22 -24.01
CA ILE A 105 -28.37 -20.07 -23.47
C ILE A 105 -27.37 -19.01 -22.99
N ILE A 106 -26.23 -19.47 -22.46
CA ILE A 106 -25.08 -18.62 -22.11
C ILE A 106 -23.85 -19.06 -22.90
N ASP A 107 -23.01 -18.10 -23.28
CA ASP A 107 -21.70 -18.38 -23.87
C ASP A 107 -20.64 -18.47 -22.78
N ILE A 108 -20.00 -19.64 -22.63
CA ILE A 108 -18.98 -19.90 -21.63
C ILE A 108 -17.55 -19.91 -22.18
N LYS A 109 -17.35 -19.42 -23.42
CA LYS A 109 -15.99 -19.40 -24.01
C LYS A 109 -15.01 -18.63 -23.14
N GLU A 110 -15.47 -17.53 -22.55
CA GLU A 110 -14.68 -16.68 -21.67
C GLU A 110 -14.34 -17.35 -20.33
N LEU A 111 -15.08 -18.39 -19.92
CA LEU A 111 -14.87 -19.08 -18.64
C LEU A 111 -14.06 -20.38 -18.78
N LYS A 112 -14.17 -21.04 -19.94
CA LYS A 112 -13.64 -22.39 -20.10
C LYS A 112 -12.12 -22.43 -20.05
N GLY A 113 -11.57 -23.13 -19.07
CA GLY A 113 -10.12 -23.26 -18.84
C GLY A 113 -9.48 -22.01 -18.24
N LYS A 114 -10.28 -21.07 -17.76
CA LYS A 114 -9.87 -19.86 -17.08
C LYS A 114 -9.90 -20.04 -15.57
N THR A 115 -9.17 -19.21 -14.86
CA THR A 115 -9.10 -19.18 -13.39
C THR A 115 -9.62 -17.84 -12.89
N GLU A 116 -10.49 -17.89 -11.87
CA GLU A 116 -10.99 -16.68 -11.21
C GLU A 116 -11.67 -15.70 -12.17
N LYS A 117 -12.29 -16.20 -13.21
CA LYS A 117 -13.01 -15.43 -14.22
C LYS A 117 -14.51 -15.60 -14.06
N PHE A 118 -15.27 -14.55 -14.33
CA PHE A 118 -16.72 -14.59 -14.32
C PHE A 118 -17.35 -13.84 -15.48
N ILE A 119 -18.60 -14.20 -15.75
CA ILE A 119 -19.52 -13.44 -16.61
C ILE A 119 -20.78 -13.11 -15.82
N ILE A 120 -21.32 -11.92 -16.09
CA ILE A 120 -22.64 -11.50 -15.65
C ILE A 120 -23.42 -11.16 -16.92
N THR A 121 -24.53 -11.87 -17.18
CA THR A 121 -25.24 -11.74 -18.45
C THR A 121 -26.75 -11.75 -18.24
N THR A 122 -27.46 -10.98 -19.04
CA THR A 122 -28.93 -10.98 -19.06
C THR A 122 -29.45 -11.93 -20.13
N VAL A 123 -30.42 -12.77 -19.75
CA VAL A 123 -31.11 -13.69 -20.65
C VAL A 123 -32.61 -13.66 -20.37
N GLY A 124 -33.39 -13.16 -21.32
CA GLY A 124 -34.81 -12.89 -21.06
C GLY A 124 -34.99 -11.97 -19.87
N ASP A 125 -35.73 -12.40 -18.86
CA ASP A 125 -36.01 -11.64 -17.64
C ASP A 125 -35.08 -12.00 -16.47
N GLN A 126 -33.94 -12.60 -16.74
CA GLN A 126 -33.01 -13.13 -15.73
C GLN A 126 -31.62 -12.51 -15.85
N LEU A 127 -30.97 -12.31 -14.69
CA LEU A 127 -29.55 -12.04 -14.59
C LEU A 127 -28.85 -13.34 -14.21
N ILE A 128 -27.84 -13.73 -14.98
CA ILE A 128 -27.06 -14.94 -14.75
C ILE A 128 -25.63 -14.56 -14.38
N ILE A 129 -25.15 -15.05 -13.25
CA ILE A 129 -23.75 -14.93 -12.79
C ILE A 129 -23.11 -16.32 -12.87
N ALA A 130 -22.13 -16.46 -13.73
CA ALA A 130 -21.40 -17.72 -13.88
C ALA A 130 -19.89 -17.47 -13.72
N GLY A 131 -19.24 -18.25 -12.85
CA GLY A 131 -17.79 -18.22 -12.68
C GLY A 131 -17.11 -19.46 -13.26
N SER A 132 -15.84 -19.33 -13.62
CA SER A 132 -14.99 -20.46 -14.08
C SER A 132 -14.74 -21.48 -12.97
N ASP A 133 -14.72 -21.01 -11.72
CA ASP A 133 -14.44 -21.75 -10.49
C ASP A 133 -15.11 -21.08 -9.28
N LYS A 134 -14.82 -21.59 -8.05
CA LYS A 134 -15.40 -21.05 -6.81
C LYS A 134 -15.14 -19.55 -6.63
N ARG A 135 -13.90 -19.08 -6.87
CA ARG A 135 -13.52 -17.68 -6.71
C ARG A 135 -14.09 -16.80 -7.81
N GLY A 136 -14.01 -17.21 -9.06
CA GLY A 136 -14.64 -16.46 -10.15
C GLY A 136 -16.13 -16.24 -9.90
N THR A 137 -16.86 -17.25 -9.42
CA THR A 137 -18.28 -17.11 -9.06
C THR A 137 -18.47 -16.13 -7.90
N THR A 138 -17.67 -16.25 -6.85
CA THR A 138 -17.70 -15.35 -5.67
C THR A 138 -17.43 -13.89 -6.07
N TYR A 139 -16.43 -13.66 -6.93
CA TYR A 139 -16.12 -12.31 -7.44
C TYR A 139 -17.26 -11.75 -8.29
N GLY A 140 -17.92 -12.58 -9.11
CA GLY A 140 -19.10 -12.13 -9.85
C GLY A 140 -20.26 -11.74 -8.94
N ILE A 141 -20.46 -12.44 -7.83
CA ILE A 141 -21.46 -12.10 -6.80
C ILE A 141 -21.12 -10.76 -6.15
N TYR A 142 -19.87 -10.56 -5.69
CA TYR A 142 -19.46 -9.32 -5.05
C TYR A 142 -19.34 -8.15 -6.03
N GLU A 143 -19.11 -8.43 -7.32
CA GLU A 143 -19.22 -7.40 -8.36
C GLU A 143 -20.66 -6.89 -8.51
N LEU A 144 -21.66 -7.78 -8.42
CA LEU A 144 -23.05 -7.35 -8.34
C LEU A 144 -23.30 -6.50 -7.09
N SER A 145 -22.84 -6.93 -5.92
CA SER A 145 -22.94 -6.16 -4.67
C SER A 145 -22.34 -4.76 -4.81
N ARG A 146 -21.14 -4.66 -5.40
CA ARG A 146 -20.45 -3.39 -5.65
C ARG A 146 -21.28 -2.45 -6.54
N GLN A 147 -21.84 -2.97 -7.63
CA GLN A 147 -22.67 -2.18 -8.54
C GLN A 147 -24.07 -1.85 -7.97
N LEU A 148 -24.52 -2.60 -6.98
CA LEU A 148 -25.70 -2.24 -6.18
C LEU A 148 -25.42 -1.06 -5.24
N GLY A 149 -24.17 -0.68 -5.03
CA GLY A 149 -23.77 0.42 -4.14
C GLY A 149 -23.27 -0.05 -2.77
N ILE A 150 -22.87 -1.32 -2.63
CA ILE A 150 -22.21 -1.82 -1.42
C ILE A 150 -20.72 -1.72 -1.58
N SER A 151 -20.10 -0.85 -0.80
CA SER A 151 -18.64 -0.76 -0.72
C SER A 151 -18.03 -2.05 -0.15
N PRO A 152 -16.85 -2.51 -0.60
CA PRO A 152 -16.08 -3.53 0.12
C PRO A 152 -15.85 -3.20 1.59
N TRP A 153 -15.77 -1.92 1.91
CA TRP A 153 -15.53 -1.36 3.24
C TRP A 153 -16.79 -1.13 4.07
N HIS A 154 -17.97 -1.57 3.60
CA HIS A 154 -19.23 -1.36 4.30
C HIS A 154 -19.19 -1.83 5.75
N TRP A 155 -18.58 -2.99 6.01
CA TRP A 155 -18.47 -3.53 7.37
C TRP A 155 -17.25 -2.98 8.11
N TRP A 156 -16.07 -2.92 7.44
CA TRP A 156 -14.80 -2.57 8.07
C TRP A 156 -14.56 -1.08 8.26
N ALA A 157 -15.27 -0.22 7.57
CA ALA A 157 -15.19 1.22 7.72
C ALA A 157 -16.58 1.91 7.83
N ASP A 158 -17.65 1.12 8.12
CA ASP A 158 -19.02 1.60 8.26
C ASP A 158 -19.52 2.44 7.06
N VAL A 159 -19.02 2.12 5.86
CA VAL A 159 -19.49 2.79 4.63
C VAL A 159 -20.95 2.42 4.36
N PRO A 160 -21.88 3.39 4.33
CA PRO A 160 -23.30 3.10 4.20
C PRO A 160 -23.67 2.61 2.80
N ALA A 161 -24.68 1.75 2.73
CA ALA A 161 -25.30 1.38 1.46
C ALA A 161 -26.18 2.51 0.93
N VAL A 162 -26.06 2.80 -0.36
CA VAL A 162 -26.98 3.73 -1.04
C VAL A 162 -28.34 3.05 -1.25
N LYS A 163 -29.43 3.65 -0.77
CA LYS A 163 -30.80 3.09 -0.87
C LYS A 163 -31.39 3.33 -2.25
N HIS A 164 -32.02 2.30 -2.81
CA HIS A 164 -32.69 2.35 -4.11
C HIS A 164 -34.04 1.65 -4.05
N ASN A 165 -35.07 2.29 -4.62
CA ASN A 165 -36.41 1.73 -4.72
C ASN A 165 -36.59 0.76 -5.89
N GLU A 166 -35.72 0.86 -6.89
CA GLU A 166 -35.74 0.04 -8.10
C GLU A 166 -34.32 -0.30 -8.53
N VAL A 167 -34.10 -1.50 -9.01
CA VAL A 167 -32.81 -1.98 -9.54
C VAL A 167 -33.08 -2.74 -10.83
N TYR A 168 -32.31 -2.41 -11.86
CA TYR A 168 -32.38 -3.02 -13.17
C TYR A 168 -31.01 -3.48 -13.64
N ALA A 169 -30.94 -4.62 -14.31
CA ALA A 169 -29.76 -5.03 -15.06
C ALA A 169 -29.87 -4.53 -16.51
N LEU A 170 -28.80 -3.95 -17.03
CA LEU A 170 -28.67 -3.57 -18.42
C LEU A 170 -28.51 -4.84 -19.28
N SER A 171 -29.10 -4.83 -20.49
CA SER A 171 -28.95 -5.97 -21.41
C SER A 171 -27.51 -6.09 -21.90
N GLY A 172 -26.99 -7.31 -21.89
CA GLY A 172 -25.65 -7.61 -22.38
C GLY A 172 -24.91 -8.63 -21.54
N THR A 173 -23.62 -8.72 -21.78
CA THR A 173 -22.70 -9.56 -21.01
C THR A 173 -21.53 -8.72 -20.53
N TYR A 174 -21.32 -8.72 -19.23
CA TYR A 174 -20.15 -8.18 -18.56
C TYR A 174 -19.23 -9.35 -18.19
N THR A 175 -17.92 -9.16 -18.30
CA THR A 175 -16.92 -10.16 -17.93
C THR A 175 -15.71 -9.51 -17.30
N ASP A 176 -15.13 -10.14 -16.28
CA ASP A 176 -13.92 -9.71 -15.62
C ASP A 176 -13.10 -10.92 -15.10
N GLY A 177 -11.80 -10.73 -14.78
CA GLY A 177 -10.81 -11.78 -14.53
C GLY A 177 -10.24 -12.26 -15.89
N GLU A 178 -9.31 -13.10 -15.90
CA GLU A 178 -8.31 -13.67 -15.03
C GLU A 178 -7.41 -12.58 -14.44
N PRO A 179 -7.15 -12.58 -13.14
CA PRO A 179 -6.29 -11.58 -12.53
C PRO A 179 -4.85 -11.72 -13.04
N VAL A 180 -4.16 -10.59 -13.20
CA VAL A 180 -2.76 -10.57 -13.66
C VAL A 180 -1.85 -11.15 -12.59
N VAL A 181 -1.99 -10.71 -11.33
CA VAL A 181 -1.24 -11.28 -10.21
C VAL A 181 -2.02 -12.45 -9.63
N ARG A 182 -1.43 -13.64 -9.69
CA ARG A 182 -2.14 -14.89 -9.33
C ARG A 182 -2.53 -14.97 -7.86
N TYR A 183 -1.61 -14.63 -6.94
CA TYR A 183 -1.85 -14.61 -5.49
C TYR A 183 -1.82 -13.16 -5.02
N ARG A 184 -2.89 -12.70 -4.44
CA ARG A 184 -3.11 -11.31 -4.04
C ARG A 184 -3.68 -11.27 -2.65
N GLY A 185 -2.99 -10.60 -1.73
CA GLY A 185 -3.48 -10.59 -0.36
C GLY A 185 -2.72 -9.70 0.58
N ILE A 186 -2.99 -9.90 1.85
CA ILE A 186 -2.39 -9.14 2.94
C ILE A 186 -1.70 -10.07 3.94
N PHE A 187 -0.76 -9.52 4.66
CA PHE A 187 -0.24 -10.08 5.89
C PHE A 187 -0.82 -9.31 7.07
N LEU A 188 -1.68 -9.97 7.82
CA LEU A 188 -2.28 -9.46 9.03
C LEU A 188 -1.34 -9.78 10.20
N ASN A 189 -0.30 -8.96 10.36
CA ASN A 189 0.81 -9.28 11.25
C ASN A 189 0.42 -9.22 12.74
N ASP A 190 -0.49 -8.32 13.11
CA ASP A 190 -0.95 -8.05 14.48
C ASP A 190 0.22 -7.81 15.46
N GLU A 191 0.78 -6.63 15.40
CA GLU A 191 1.89 -6.22 16.26
C GLU A 191 1.44 -5.67 17.62
N ALA A 192 0.23 -5.97 18.06
CA ALA A 192 -0.38 -5.48 19.30
C ALA A 192 -0.04 -3.99 19.63
N PRO A 193 -0.93 -3.23 20.32
CA PRO A 193 -2.09 -3.71 21.08
C PRO A 193 -3.45 -3.60 20.36
N CYS A 194 -3.52 -2.94 19.19
CA CYS A 194 -4.77 -2.47 18.57
C CYS A 194 -5.67 -3.63 18.14
N LEU A 195 -5.29 -4.35 17.10
CA LEU A 195 -6.13 -5.43 16.56
C LEU A 195 -6.37 -6.53 17.59
N SER A 196 -5.34 -6.95 18.33
CA SER A 196 -5.48 -7.99 19.36
C SER A 196 -6.46 -7.59 20.46
N GLY A 197 -6.41 -6.33 20.93
CA GLY A 197 -7.38 -5.82 21.91
C GLY A 197 -8.80 -5.83 21.37
N TRP A 198 -8.98 -5.32 20.16
CA TRP A 198 -10.28 -5.27 19.50
C TRP A 198 -10.86 -6.65 19.21
N VAL A 199 -10.04 -7.59 18.70
CA VAL A 199 -10.47 -8.95 18.37
C VAL A 199 -10.88 -9.70 19.64
N ALA A 200 -10.12 -9.58 20.72
CA ALA A 200 -10.45 -10.22 22.00
C ALA A 200 -11.79 -9.73 22.57
N GLU A 201 -12.14 -8.44 22.38
CA GLU A 201 -13.43 -7.90 22.81
C GLU A 201 -14.58 -8.32 21.88
N LYS A 202 -14.40 -8.25 20.56
CA LYS A 202 -15.50 -8.41 19.57
C LYS A 202 -15.76 -9.85 19.16
N PHE A 203 -14.77 -10.74 19.29
CA PHE A 203 -14.87 -12.15 18.91
C PHE A 203 -14.42 -13.07 20.06
N PRO A 204 -15.02 -12.96 21.26
CA PRO A 204 -14.55 -13.72 22.41
C PRO A 204 -14.66 -15.24 22.15
N ASP A 205 -13.65 -15.98 22.56
CA ASP A 205 -13.54 -17.42 22.32
C ASP A 205 -14.68 -18.20 23.00
N SER A 206 -15.29 -17.64 24.05
CA SER A 206 -16.48 -18.19 24.70
C SER A 206 -17.70 -18.31 23.78
N GLU A 207 -17.72 -17.52 22.69
CA GLU A 207 -18.76 -17.56 21.65
C GLU A 207 -18.35 -18.41 20.44
N CYS A 208 -17.16 -19.05 20.48
CA CYS A 208 -16.59 -19.86 19.41
C CYS A 208 -16.20 -21.25 19.94
N PRO A 209 -17.09 -22.24 19.93
CA PRO A 209 -16.84 -23.55 20.55
C PRO A 209 -15.67 -24.36 20.00
N SER A 210 -15.21 -24.06 18.76
CA SER A 210 -14.06 -24.73 18.14
C SER A 210 -12.74 -24.11 18.56
N ALA A 211 -12.75 -22.86 19.02
CA ALA A 211 -11.56 -22.16 19.46
C ALA A 211 -11.06 -22.70 20.80
N ASN A 212 -9.74 -22.70 20.95
CA ASN A 212 -9.13 -22.98 22.25
C ASN A 212 -9.19 -21.71 23.11
N PRO A 213 -9.99 -21.67 24.17
CA PRO A 213 -10.25 -20.45 24.93
C PRO A 213 -9.04 -19.91 25.71
N ASN A 214 -7.94 -20.67 25.72
CA ASN A 214 -6.69 -20.25 26.34
C ASN A 214 -5.62 -19.80 25.32
N LEU A 215 -5.88 -19.91 24.03
CA LEU A 215 -4.89 -19.72 22.98
C LEU A 215 -5.35 -18.81 21.85
N ALA A 216 -6.63 -18.82 21.48
CA ALA A 216 -7.11 -18.13 20.29
C ALA A 216 -7.22 -16.60 20.49
N HIS A 217 -7.47 -16.11 21.69
CA HIS A 217 -7.58 -14.69 22.04
C HIS A 217 -8.43 -13.87 21.07
N GLY A 218 -9.54 -14.48 20.56
CA GLY A 218 -10.44 -13.88 19.59
C GLY A 218 -10.03 -14.06 18.11
N PHE A 219 -8.81 -14.52 17.81
CA PHE A 219 -8.37 -14.84 16.44
C PHE A 219 -8.92 -16.18 15.95
N ASN A 220 -10.21 -16.37 16.13
CA ASN A 220 -10.98 -17.56 15.74
C ASN A 220 -11.64 -17.38 14.37
N HIS A 221 -12.31 -18.42 13.86
CA HIS A 221 -12.89 -18.39 12.50
C HIS A 221 -14.01 -17.35 12.36
N ASN A 222 -14.70 -16.90 13.42
CA ASN A 222 -15.72 -15.84 13.35
C ASN A 222 -15.06 -14.49 12.98
N PHE A 223 -13.87 -14.21 13.51
CA PHE A 223 -13.07 -13.05 13.11
C PHE A 223 -12.54 -13.19 11.68
N TYR A 224 -11.89 -14.33 11.39
CA TYR A 224 -11.30 -14.53 10.06
C TYR A 224 -12.33 -14.56 8.94
N GLU A 225 -13.57 -15.00 9.18
CA GLU A 225 -14.65 -14.92 8.20
C GLU A 225 -14.90 -13.48 7.73
N LYS A 226 -14.79 -12.47 8.64
CA LYS A 226 -14.91 -11.05 8.29
C LYS A 226 -13.73 -10.56 7.45
N VAL A 227 -12.52 -11.03 7.75
CA VAL A 227 -11.33 -10.73 6.97
C VAL A 227 -11.42 -11.37 5.58
N PHE A 228 -11.81 -12.64 5.50
CA PHE A 228 -11.96 -13.37 4.24
C PHE A 228 -13.01 -12.73 3.33
N GLU A 229 -14.15 -12.30 3.88
CA GLU A 229 -15.18 -11.59 3.14
C GLU A 229 -14.63 -10.28 2.56
N LEU A 230 -13.91 -9.47 3.34
CA LEU A 230 -13.27 -8.24 2.85
C LEU A 230 -12.33 -8.53 1.69
N LEU A 231 -11.44 -9.50 1.85
CA LEU A 231 -10.48 -9.88 0.80
C LEU A 231 -11.18 -10.29 -0.49
N LEU A 232 -12.23 -11.11 -0.39
CA LEU A 232 -12.99 -11.55 -1.56
C LEU A 232 -13.77 -10.41 -2.23
N ARG A 233 -14.31 -9.46 -1.45
CA ARG A 233 -14.94 -8.25 -2.00
C ARG A 233 -13.93 -7.35 -2.71
N LEU A 234 -12.67 -7.34 -2.28
CA LEU A 234 -11.54 -6.68 -2.94
C LEU A 234 -10.87 -7.53 -4.02
N LYS A 235 -11.49 -8.65 -4.42
CA LYS A 235 -10.98 -9.60 -5.42
C LYS A 235 -9.59 -10.18 -5.08
N ALA A 236 -9.23 -10.20 -3.78
CA ALA A 236 -8.07 -10.90 -3.26
C ALA A 236 -8.36 -12.38 -3.00
N ASN A 237 -7.31 -13.18 -2.84
CA ASN A 237 -7.42 -14.62 -2.64
C ASN A 237 -6.39 -15.20 -1.68
N TYR A 238 -5.53 -14.35 -1.04
CA TYR A 238 -4.40 -14.83 -0.27
C TYR A 238 -4.30 -14.13 1.09
N LEU A 239 -3.89 -14.86 2.12
CA LEU A 239 -3.69 -14.31 3.46
C LEU A 239 -2.53 -14.99 4.18
N TRP A 240 -1.67 -14.17 4.82
CA TRP A 240 -0.86 -14.58 5.97
C TRP A 240 -1.57 -14.11 7.24
N PRO A 241 -1.89 -15.03 8.16
CA PRO A 241 -2.65 -14.70 9.36
C PRO A 241 -1.80 -14.07 10.44
N ALA A 242 -2.46 -13.53 11.48
CA ALA A 242 -1.81 -13.04 12.69
C ALA A 242 -0.89 -14.10 13.31
N MET A 243 0.32 -13.68 13.67
CA MET A 243 1.37 -14.62 14.10
C MET A 243 1.95 -14.34 15.49
N TRP A 244 2.04 -13.09 15.91
CA TRP A 244 2.59 -12.77 17.22
C TRP A 244 1.64 -13.18 18.34
N GLY A 245 2.05 -14.19 19.13
CA GLY A 245 1.19 -14.78 20.15
C GLY A 245 0.13 -15.76 19.62
N ASN A 246 -0.09 -15.83 18.33
CA ASN A 246 -1.19 -16.55 17.67
C ASN A 246 -0.69 -17.72 16.81
N ALA A 247 -1.54 -18.74 16.66
CA ALA A 247 -1.27 -19.89 15.81
C ALA A 247 -2.53 -20.30 15.04
N PHE A 248 -2.72 -19.72 13.87
CA PHE A 248 -3.93 -19.81 13.04
C PHE A 248 -4.52 -21.21 12.94
N TYR A 249 -3.67 -22.22 12.70
CA TYR A 249 -4.12 -23.62 12.51
C TYR A 249 -4.39 -24.35 13.83
N ALA A 250 -3.74 -23.94 14.92
CA ALA A 250 -3.80 -24.65 16.20
C ALA A 250 -4.80 -24.02 17.18
N ASP A 251 -4.96 -22.71 17.13
CA ASP A 251 -5.81 -21.96 18.07
C ASP A 251 -7.30 -22.20 17.79
N ASP A 252 -7.68 -22.26 16.52
CA ASP A 252 -9.01 -22.70 16.08
C ASP A 252 -8.89 -23.53 14.78
N PRO A 253 -9.10 -24.84 14.85
CA PRO A 253 -9.05 -25.71 13.67
C PRO A 253 -10.03 -25.33 12.56
N MET A 254 -11.11 -24.61 12.87
CA MET A 254 -12.07 -24.13 11.87
C MET A 254 -11.54 -22.98 11.03
N ASN A 255 -10.49 -22.27 11.46
CA ASN A 255 -9.87 -21.19 10.69
C ASN A 255 -9.50 -21.64 9.28
N SER A 256 -8.78 -22.75 9.15
CA SER A 256 -8.34 -23.27 7.86
C SER A 256 -9.49 -23.88 7.04
N VAL A 257 -10.48 -24.44 7.71
CA VAL A 257 -11.68 -25.01 7.05
C VAL A 257 -12.49 -23.89 6.40
N VAL A 258 -12.76 -22.81 7.14
CA VAL A 258 -13.53 -21.65 6.64
C VAL A 258 -12.74 -20.92 5.53
N ALA A 259 -11.42 -20.81 5.65
CA ALA A 259 -10.57 -20.25 4.60
C ALA A 259 -10.72 -21.01 3.28
N ASP A 260 -10.57 -22.35 3.31
CA ASP A 260 -10.68 -23.18 2.10
C ASP A 260 -12.10 -23.17 1.52
N GLU A 261 -13.13 -23.27 2.38
CA GLU A 261 -14.54 -23.16 1.94
C GLU A 261 -14.80 -21.84 1.21
N MET A 262 -14.37 -20.72 1.76
CA MET A 262 -14.58 -19.39 1.18
C MET A 262 -13.71 -19.16 -0.06
N GLY A 263 -12.62 -19.90 -0.21
CA GLY A 263 -11.72 -19.79 -1.36
C GLY A 263 -10.50 -18.91 -1.09
N ILE A 264 -10.17 -18.66 0.17
CA ILE A 264 -8.92 -18.01 0.56
C ILE A 264 -7.79 -19.03 0.60
N ILE A 265 -6.72 -18.72 -0.11
CA ILE A 265 -5.48 -19.50 -0.11
C ILE A 265 -4.67 -19.05 1.09
N MET A 266 -4.41 -19.95 2.02
CA MET A 266 -3.59 -19.60 3.17
C MET A 266 -2.11 -19.77 2.86
N GLY A 267 -1.30 -18.88 3.43
CA GLY A 267 0.13 -19.04 3.55
C GLY A 267 0.56 -18.79 4.98
N THR A 268 1.84 -18.95 5.23
CA THR A 268 2.47 -18.58 6.50
C THR A 268 3.67 -17.69 6.22
N SER A 269 4.07 -16.87 7.19
CA SER A 269 5.11 -15.88 7.00
C SER A 269 6.48 -16.53 6.67
N HIS A 270 7.44 -15.66 6.33
CA HIS A 270 8.77 -16.06 5.89
C HIS A 270 9.58 -16.90 6.91
N HIS A 271 9.23 -16.84 8.20
CA HIS A 271 9.87 -17.65 9.25
C HIS A 271 8.96 -18.75 9.83
N GLU A 272 7.80 -18.98 9.23
CA GLU A 272 6.79 -19.98 9.61
C GLU A 272 6.60 -21.04 8.51
N PRO A 273 7.61 -21.90 8.23
CA PRO A 273 7.55 -22.83 7.11
C PRO A 273 6.60 -23.99 7.35
N MET A 274 6.21 -24.64 6.24
CA MET A 274 5.52 -25.92 6.20
C MET A 274 4.11 -25.91 6.82
N ALA A 275 3.37 -24.81 6.61
CA ALA A 275 2.03 -24.60 7.17
C ALA A 275 1.98 -24.75 8.71
N ARG A 276 3.03 -24.29 9.37
CA ARG A 276 3.13 -24.22 10.83
C ARG A 276 3.24 -22.78 11.25
N ASN A 277 2.69 -22.46 12.42
CA ASN A 277 2.91 -21.17 13.03
C ASN A 277 4.07 -21.26 14.05
N HIS A 278 4.92 -20.25 14.10
CA HIS A 278 6.07 -20.25 15.00
C HIS A 278 5.65 -20.39 16.47
N GLN A 279 4.50 -19.83 16.83
CA GLN A 279 3.92 -19.96 18.19
C GLN A 279 3.60 -21.38 18.58
N GLU A 280 3.32 -22.29 17.65
CA GLU A 280 3.15 -23.71 17.96
C GLU A 280 4.45 -24.32 18.52
N TRP A 281 5.61 -23.91 17.95
CA TRP A 281 6.92 -24.33 18.47
C TRP A 281 7.23 -23.62 19.79
N ALA A 282 7.04 -22.33 19.87
CA ALA A 282 7.38 -21.50 21.03
C ALA A 282 6.65 -21.95 22.30
N ARG A 283 5.38 -22.33 22.19
CA ARG A 283 4.55 -22.82 23.30
C ARG A 283 5.02 -24.19 23.85
N HIS A 284 5.71 -24.99 23.03
CA HIS A 284 6.21 -26.33 23.35
C HIS A 284 7.75 -26.41 23.30
N ARG A 285 8.45 -25.30 23.50
CA ARG A 285 9.91 -25.18 23.34
C ARG A 285 10.67 -26.15 24.26
N GLU A 286 10.21 -26.38 25.48
CA GLU A 286 10.85 -27.32 26.44
C GLU A 286 10.81 -28.75 25.91
N GLU A 287 9.74 -29.15 25.23
CA GLU A 287 9.54 -30.48 24.66
C GLU A 287 10.25 -30.61 23.30
N ASN A 288 10.15 -29.60 22.46
CA ASN A 288 10.67 -29.57 21.11
C ASN A 288 12.18 -29.32 21.03
N GLY A 289 12.77 -28.65 22.04
CA GLY A 289 14.18 -28.25 22.04
C GLY A 289 14.47 -27.04 21.14
N ALA A 290 15.72 -26.92 20.69
CA ALA A 290 16.17 -25.78 19.89
C ALA A 290 15.55 -25.75 18.49
N TRP A 291 15.18 -24.54 18.03
CA TRP A 291 14.81 -24.27 16.63
C TRP A 291 16.07 -24.11 15.79
N ASP A 292 16.81 -25.20 15.65
CA ASP A 292 18.08 -25.28 14.91
C ASP A 292 18.13 -26.57 14.09
N TYR A 293 18.01 -26.42 12.76
CA TYR A 293 17.95 -27.56 11.85
C TYR A 293 19.25 -28.37 11.79
N ALA A 294 20.39 -27.78 12.13
CA ALA A 294 21.66 -28.49 12.13
C ALA A 294 21.76 -29.48 13.29
N THR A 295 21.16 -29.14 14.43
CA THR A 295 21.28 -29.94 15.67
C THR A 295 19.99 -30.69 16.04
N ASN A 296 18.83 -30.25 15.57
CA ASN A 296 17.52 -30.79 15.97
C ASN A 296 16.62 -31.20 14.76
N GLN A 297 17.25 -31.61 13.66
CA GLN A 297 16.57 -31.88 12.41
C GLN A 297 15.35 -32.79 12.56
N LYS A 298 15.49 -33.90 13.30
CA LYS A 298 14.43 -34.90 13.39
C LYS A 298 13.13 -34.33 13.98
N VAL A 299 13.22 -33.59 15.07
CA VAL A 299 12.04 -33.00 15.73
C VAL A 299 11.41 -31.94 14.83
N ILE A 300 12.24 -31.14 14.14
CA ILE A 300 11.77 -30.13 13.19
C ILE A 300 11.10 -30.80 11.99
N ASP A 301 11.66 -31.90 11.44
CA ASP A 301 11.03 -32.64 10.36
C ASP A 301 9.69 -33.24 10.79
N ASP A 302 9.59 -33.83 12.00
CA ASP A 302 8.34 -34.33 12.57
C ASP A 302 7.29 -33.21 12.71
N PHE A 303 7.72 -32.02 13.16
CA PHE A 303 6.89 -30.83 13.25
C PHE A 303 6.37 -30.37 11.85
N PHE A 304 7.21 -30.41 10.82
CA PHE A 304 6.84 -30.10 9.44
C PHE A 304 5.86 -31.14 8.84
N HIS A 305 6.03 -32.43 9.14
CA HIS A 305 5.10 -33.47 8.74
C HIS A 305 3.68 -33.18 9.21
N GLU A 306 3.50 -32.76 10.45
CA GLU A 306 2.18 -32.45 11.01
C GLU A 306 1.54 -31.26 10.28
N GLY A 307 2.30 -30.20 9.97
CA GLY A 307 1.79 -29.03 9.25
C GLY A 307 1.27 -29.42 7.86
N ILE A 308 2.06 -30.15 7.09
CA ILE A 308 1.64 -30.58 5.74
C ILE A 308 0.47 -31.56 5.81
N ARG A 309 0.43 -32.46 6.82
CA ARG A 309 -0.67 -33.43 7.01
C ARG A 309 -2.02 -32.74 7.18
N ARG A 310 -2.07 -31.63 7.95
CA ARG A 310 -3.31 -30.87 8.15
C ARG A 310 -3.65 -29.99 6.92
N ALA A 311 -2.66 -29.46 6.20
CA ALA A 311 -2.85 -28.60 5.05
C ALA A 311 -3.02 -29.33 3.71
N LYS A 312 -2.80 -30.65 3.64
CA LYS A 312 -2.68 -31.39 2.38
C LYS A 312 -3.90 -31.37 1.45
N ASN A 313 -5.08 -31.13 2.00
CA ASN A 313 -6.32 -31.08 1.24
C ASN A 313 -6.76 -29.66 0.87
N ASN A 314 -6.12 -28.63 1.44
CA ASN A 314 -6.43 -27.23 1.19
C ASN A 314 -5.65 -26.72 -0.03
N GLU A 315 -6.04 -25.55 -0.54
CA GLU A 315 -5.32 -24.87 -1.65
C GLU A 315 -4.10 -24.06 -1.18
N ASP A 316 -3.63 -24.22 0.06
CA ASP A 316 -2.58 -23.43 0.69
C ASP A 316 -1.30 -23.35 -0.15
N LEU A 317 -0.68 -22.19 -0.20
CA LEU A 317 0.65 -21.93 -0.78
C LEU A 317 1.69 -22.16 0.34
N ILE A 318 2.47 -23.22 0.20
CA ILE A 318 3.37 -23.66 1.27
C ILE A 318 4.64 -22.83 1.29
N THR A 319 4.89 -22.15 2.39
CA THR A 319 6.18 -21.52 2.68
C THR A 319 7.22 -22.59 2.95
N ILE A 320 8.34 -22.56 2.24
CA ILE A 320 9.52 -23.41 2.46
C ILE A 320 10.72 -22.56 2.85
N GLY A 321 11.79 -23.22 3.25
CA GLY A 321 12.96 -22.58 3.87
C GLY A 321 12.81 -22.56 5.38
N MET A 322 13.60 -21.76 6.03
CA MET A 322 13.59 -21.59 7.50
C MET A 322 14.41 -20.36 7.84
N ARG A 323 14.04 -19.64 8.89
CA ARG A 323 14.90 -18.66 9.57
C ARG A 323 15.21 -19.15 10.99
N GLY A 324 15.99 -18.40 11.71
CA GLY A 324 16.26 -18.66 13.13
C GLY A 324 15.03 -18.47 14.02
N ASP A 325 15.18 -18.77 15.30
CA ASP A 325 14.10 -18.66 16.29
C ASP A 325 13.69 -17.18 16.46
N GLY A 326 12.38 -16.92 16.47
CA GLY A 326 11.84 -15.57 16.67
C GLY A 326 12.19 -14.58 15.55
N ASP A 327 12.24 -15.05 14.29
CA ASP A 327 12.60 -14.24 13.11
C ASP A 327 14.06 -13.75 13.10
N ALA A 328 14.95 -14.35 13.90
CA ALA A 328 16.38 -14.11 13.82
C ALA A 328 17.01 -14.78 12.59
N ALA A 329 18.23 -14.37 12.22
CA ALA A 329 19.03 -15.10 11.25
C ALA A 329 19.33 -16.52 11.76
N MET A 330 19.44 -17.51 10.85
CA MET A 330 19.71 -18.90 11.23
C MET A 330 21.09 -19.02 11.87
N GLY A 331 21.13 -19.62 13.08
CA GLY A 331 22.35 -19.74 13.89
C GLY A 331 22.75 -18.45 14.62
N GLY A 332 22.01 -17.35 14.41
CA GLY A 332 22.23 -16.09 15.10
C GLY A 332 21.73 -16.12 16.55
N LYS A 333 22.33 -15.27 17.36
CA LYS A 333 21.73 -14.81 18.60
C LYS A 333 21.11 -13.46 18.31
N GLU A 334 19.95 -13.21 18.85
CA GLU A 334 19.26 -11.92 18.73
C GLU A 334 20.24 -10.78 19.04
N GLY A 335 20.46 -9.88 18.07
CA GLY A 335 21.39 -8.75 18.21
C GLY A 335 22.86 -8.98 17.79
N HIS A 336 23.20 -10.11 17.18
CA HIS A 336 24.57 -10.42 16.72
C HIS A 336 24.61 -10.81 15.23
N ASP A 337 24.01 -10.04 14.37
CA ASP A 337 23.95 -10.32 12.92
C ASP A 337 25.32 -10.19 12.21
N ASP A 338 26.33 -9.60 12.85
CA ASP A 338 27.64 -9.29 12.25
C ASP A 338 28.65 -10.46 12.23
N GLU A 339 28.38 -11.57 12.91
CA GLU A 339 29.33 -12.70 13.02
C GLU A 339 29.26 -13.69 11.83
N PHE A 340 28.39 -13.47 10.84
CA PHE A 340 27.97 -14.48 9.85
C PHE A 340 28.79 -14.53 8.56
N VAL A 341 29.50 -13.47 8.19
CA VAL A 341 30.20 -13.33 6.89
C VAL A 341 31.23 -14.45 6.61
N SER A 342 31.65 -15.19 7.61
CA SER A 342 32.61 -16.29 7.45
C SER A 342 32.01 -17.69 7.25
N GLN A 343 30.66 -17.84 7.26
CA GLN A 343 29.96 -19.13 7.21
C GLN A 343 28.94 -19.27 6.06
N ASP A 344 28.95 -18.40 5.08
CA ASP A 344 27.99 -18.37 3.97
C ASP A 344 27.83 -19.72 3.27
N ASP A 345 28.95 -20.36 2.90
CA ASP A 345 28.96 -21.70 2.27
C ASP A 345 28.28 -22.78 3.12
N TYR A 346 28.38 -22.68 4.44
CA TYR A 346 27.72 -23.61 5.35
C TYR A 346 26.21 -23.41 5.32
N TYR A 347 25.73 -22.17 5.43
CA TYR A 347 24.31 -21.87 5.42
C TYR A 347 23.66 -22.13 4.06
N ILE A 348 24.33 -21.83 2.97
CA ILE A 348 23.86 -22.17 1.62
C ILE A 348 23.63 -23.70 1.52
N LYS A 349 24.56 -24.53 1.94
CA LYS A 349 24.41 -25.99 1.94
C LYS A 349 23.31 -26.47 2.90
N LEU A 350 23.16 -25.81 4.05
CA LEU A 350 22.11 -26.12 5.01
C LEU A 350 20.71 -25.79 4.42
N TYR A 351 20.54 -24.66 3.74
CA TYR A 351 19.31 -24.31 3.03
C TYR A 351 18.96 -25.30 1.92
N GLU A 352 19.94 -25.70 1.10
CA GLU A 352 19.73 -26.72 0.06
C GLU A 352 19.27 -28.05 0.67
N LYS A 353 19.80 -28.44 1.83
CA LYS A 353 19.37 -29.61 2.59
C LYS A 353 17.93 -29.45 3.12
N ILE A 354 17.60 -28.28 3.67
CA ILE A 354 16.26 -27.98 4.17
C ILE A 354 15.24 -28.05 3.03
N PHE A 355 15.48 -27.41 1.89
CA PHE A 355 14.59 -27.50 0.73
C PHE A 355 14.35 -28.93 0.29
N LYS A 356 15.41 -29.73 0.21
CA LYS A 356 15.32 -31.13 -0.18
C LYS A 356 14.42 -31.90 0.78
N ASN A 357 14.61 -31.75 2.09
CA ASN A 357 13.85 -32.49 3.10
C ASN A 357 12.39 -32.00 3.17
N GLN A 358 12.14 -30.70 3.18
CA GLN A 358 10.79 -30.15 3.15
C GLN A 358 10.00 -30.62 1.92
N ARG A 359 10.61 -30.65 0.74
CA ARG A 359 9.97 -31.16 -0.48
C ARG A 359 9.73 -32.66 -0.43
N GLN A 360 10.59 -33.43 0.25
CA GLN A 360 10.37 -34.86 0.49
C GLN A 360 9.17 -35.07 1.45
N ILE A 361 9.07 -34.27 2.52
CA ILE A 361 7.93 -34.29 3.45
C ILE A 361 6.62 -33.98 2.72
N ILE A 362 6.61 -32.94 1.86
CA ILE A 362 5.43 -32.60 1.04
C ILE A 362 5.01 -33.80 0.18
N LYS A 363 5.96 -34.47 -0.46
CA LYS A 363 5.68 -35.64 -1.27
C LYS A 363 5.11 -36.80 -0.44
N GLU A 364 5.66 -37.07 0.73
CA GLU A 364 5.25 -38.15 1.62
C GLU A 364 3.83 -37.96 2.14
N GLU A 365 3.52 -36.75 2.64
CA GLU A 365 2.21 -36.47 3.23
C GLU A 365 1.09 -36.30 2.18
N THR A 366 1.42 -35.75 1.01
CA THR A 366 0.42 -35.52 -0.05
C THR A 366 0.27 -36.68 -1.02
N GLY A 367 1.23 -37.60 -1.06
CA GLY A 367 1.28 -38.69 -2.04
C GLY A 367 1.55 -38.21 -3.48
N LYS A 368 1.94 -36.95 -3.68
CA LYS A 368 2.18 -36.35 -4.98
C LYS A 368 3.60 -35.76 -5.04
N PRO A 369 4.24 -35.68 -6.21
CA PRO A 369 5.51 -34.96 -6.35
C PRO A 369 5.40 -33.53 -5.82
N ALA A 370 6.46 -33.03 -5.16
CA ALA A 370 6.44 -31.71 -4.53
C ALA A 370 6.11 -30.57 -5.53
N GLU A 371 6.49 -30.73 -6.80
CA GLU A 371 6.21 -29.76 -7.89
C GLU A 371 4.70 -29.62 -8.20
N LYS A 372 3.87 -30.53 -7.67
CA LYS A 372 2.40 -30.45 -7.82
C LYS A 372 1.74 -29.68 -6.68
N ARG A 373 2.48 -29.34 -5.64
CA ARG A 373 2.03 -28.48 -4.54
C ARG A 373 2.69 -27.11 -4.71
N PRO A 374 1.92 -26.03 -4.82
CA PRO A 374 2.47 -24.69 -4.85
C PRO A 374 3.33 -24.40 -3.62
N GLN A 375 4.53 -23.92 -3.83
CA GLN A 375 5.49 -23.59 -2.80
C GLN A 375 6.07 -22.20 -3.05
N MET A 376 6.37 -21.49 -1.99
CA MET A 376 7.07 -20.22 -2.08
C MET A 376 8.21 -20.15 -1.07
N TRP A 377 9.19 -19.32 -1.37
CA TRP A 377 10.30 -18.99 -0.49
C TRP A 377 10.52 -17.47 -0.50
N ALA A 378 10.50 -16.88 0.69
CA ALA A 378 10.71 -15.44 0.85
C ALA A 378 12.20 -15.13 1.03
N ILE A 379 12.70 -14.23 0.22
CA ILE A 379 14.07 -13.72 0.30
C ILE A 379 14.06 -12.45 1.17
N TYR A 380 14.19 -12.64 2.48
CA TYR A 380 14.13 -11.57 3.45
C TYR A 380 15.44 -11.47 4.24
N LYS A 381 15.95 -10.24 4.46
CA LYS A 381 17.19 -9.98 5.20
C LYS A 381 18.39 -10.81 4.70
N GLU A 382 19.09 -11.53 5.58
CA GLU A 382 20.29 -12.34 5.31
C GLU A 382 20.07 -13.40 4.22
N VAL A 383 18.85 -13.86 4.07
CA VAL A 383 18.50 -14.89 3.08
C VAL A 383 18.71 -14.40 1.65
N GLN A 384 18.54 -13.09 1.41
CA GLN A 384 18.84 -12.49 0.12
C GLN A 384 20.34 -12.55 -0.18
N HIS A 385 21.18 -12.33 0.82
CA HIS A 385 22.63 -12.46 0.65
C HIS A 385 23.03 -13.87 0.21
N TYR A 386 22.47 -14.93 0.82
CA TYR A 386 22.74 -16.30 0.39
C TYR A 386 22.25 -16.57 -1.05
N TYR A 387 21.11 -15.99 -1.43
CA TYR A 387 20.64 -16.08 -2.81
C TYR A 387 21.58 -15.38 -3.80
N ASP A 388 22.04 -14.18 -3.47
CA ASP A 388 23.00 -13.41 -4.28
C ASP A 388 24.34 -14.14 -4.41
N LEU A 389 24.74 -14.92 -3.41
CA LEU A 389 25.93 -15.81 -3.44
C LEU A 389 25.71 -17.12 -4.21
N GLY A 390 24.51 -17.36 -4.75
CA GLY A 390 24.23 -18.49 -5.63
C GLY A 390 23.52 -19.68 -4.99
N LEU A 391 22.83 -19.50 -3.86
CA LEU A 391 21.94 -20.52 -3.30
C LEU A 391 20.92 -20.95 -4.36
N LYS A 392 20.84 -22.25 -4.61
CA LYS A 392 19.98 -22.82 -5.65
C LYS A 392 18.57 -23.10 -5.13
N VAL A 393 17.60 -22.39 -5.71
CA VAL A 393 16.18 -22.58 -5.43
C VAL A 393 15.56 -23.40 -6.56
N PRO A 394 14.76 -24.45 -6.27
CA PRO A 394 14.07 -25.22 -7.30
C PRO A 394 13.22 -24.33 -8.22
N GLU A 395 13.26 -24.58 -9.53
CA GLU A 395 12.64 -23.75 -10.55
C GLU A 395 11.11 -23.58 -10.41
N ASP A 396 10.44 -24.54 -9.80
CA ASP A 396 9.00 -24.55 -9.57
C ASP A 396 8.56 -23.80 -8.29
N VAL A 397 9.53 -23.42 -7.44
CA VAL A 397 9.28 -22.64 -6.24
C VAL A 397 9.16 -21.17 -6.61
N LEU A 398 8.10 -20.52 -6.15
CA LEU A 398 7.94 -19.07 -6.25
C LEU A 398 8.97 -18.39 -5.34
N ILE A 399 9.75 -17.47 -5.90
CA ILE A 399 10.64 -16.62 -5.11
C ILE A 399 9.93 -15.32 -4.82
N MET A 400 9.83 -14.97 -3.54
CA MET A 400 9.24 -13.72 -3.10
C MET A 400 10.32 -12.76 -2.63
N LEU A 401 10.50 -11.69 -3.39
CA LEU A 401 11.35 -10.56 -3.03
C LEU A 401 10.66 -9.68 -2.00
N CYS A 402 11.42 -8.87 -1.29
CA CYS A 402 10.91 -7.98 -0.25
C CYS A 402 11.35 -6.54 -0.51
N ASP A 403 10.59 -5.59 0.02
CA ASP A 403 11.03 -4.21 0.17
C ASP A 403 12.01 -4.06 1.36
N ASP A 404 12.37 -2.84 1.71
CA ASP A 404 13.22 -2.50 2.86
C ASP A 404 12.43 -2.28 4.16
N ASN A 405 11.18 -2.74 4.24
CA ASN A 405 10.17 -2.48 5.28
C ASN A 405 9.67 -1.02 5.33
N TRP A 406 10.17 -0.14 4.46
CA TRP A 406 9.74 1.27 4.36
C TRP A 406 9.12 1.59 3.00
N GLY A 407 8.81 0.55 2.23
CA GLY A 407 8.17 0.67 0.92
C GLY A 407 9.15 0.88 -0.24
N ASN A 408 10.46 0.73 -0.06
CA ASN A 408 11.42 0.83 -1.15
C ASN A 408 11.84 -0.57 -1.64
N ILE A 409 11.68 -0.83 -2.93
CA ILE A 409 12.01 -2.13 -3.53
C ILE A 409 13.52 -2.36 -3.49
N ARG A 410 13.96 -3.45 -2.87
CA ARG A 410 15.38 -3.79 -2.67
C ARG A 410 16.02 -4.43 -3.89
N ARG A 411 15.28 -5.31 -4.55
CA ARG A 411 15.76 -6.09 -5.70
C ARG A 411 14.64 -6.33 -6.68
N VAL A 412 15.04 -6.46 -7.94
CA VAL A 412 14.16 -6.93 -9.01
C VAL A 412 14.72 -8.22 -9.60
N PRO A 413 13.91 -9.06 -10.25
CA PRO A 413 14.38 -10.29 -10.87
C PRO A 413 15.55 -10.03 -11.83
N GLY A 414 16.58 -10.88 -11.74
CA GLY A 414 17.75 -10.78 -12.58
C GLY A 414 18.77 -9.70 -12.21
N ALA A 415 18.53 -8.93 -11.15
CA ALA A 415 19.57 -8.05 -10.61
C ALA A 415 20.72 -8.86 -10.03
N SER A 416 21.95 -8.40 -10.26
CA SER A 416 23.17 -9.00 -9.70
C SER A 416 24.00 -7.93 -9.00
N PRO A 417 25.02 -8.34 -8.19
CA PRO A 417 25.94 -7.38 -7.58
C PRO A 417 26.67 -6.47 -8.59
N GLU A 418 26.92 -6.99 -9.81
CA GLU A 418 27.53 -6.19 -10.88
C GLU A 418 26.52 -5.26 -11.57
N GLY A 419 25.21 -5.50 -11.32
CA GLY A 419 24.10 -4.72 -11.87
C GLY A 419 23.68 -5.19 -13.27
N MET A 420 22.49 -4.75 -13.68
CA MET A 420 21.96 -4.99 -15.02
C MET A 420 21.89 -3.67 -15.79
N ALA A 421 22.47 -3.65 -16.97
CA ALA A 421 22.37 -2.49 -17.88
C ALA A 421 21.01 -2.39 -18.57
N SER A 422 20.30 -3.52 -18.70
CA SER A 422 18.97 -3.59 -19.32
C SER A 422 18.17 -4.78 -18.78
N PHE A 423 16.85 -4.65 -18.77
CA PHE A 423 15.95 -5.73 -18.40
C PHE A 423 15.66 -6.61 -19.63
N ASP A 424 15.97 -7.90 -19.51
CA ASP A 424 15.53 -8.93 -20.46
C ASP A 424 14.64 -9.94 -19.75
N LYS A 425 13.35 -9.88 -20.02
CA LYS A 425 12.35 -10.77 -19.42
C LYS A 425 12.70 -12.27 -19.57
N LYS A 426 13.37 -12.65 -20.65
CA LYS A 426 13.75 -14.06 -20.88
C LYS A 426 14.83 -14.54 -19.91
N LEU A 427 15.70 -13.64 -19.43
CA LEU A 427 16.75 -14.00 -18.48
C LEU A 427 16.23 -14.23 -17.07
N VAL A 428 15.01 -13.77 -16.79
CA VAL A 428 14.40 -13.85 -15.45
C VAL A 428 13.16 -14.76 -15.42
N GLU A 429 12.83 -15.44 -16.53
CA GLU A 429 11.75 -16.42 -16.56
C GLU A 429 12.08 -17.60 -15.66
N ARG A 430 11.16 -17.90 -14.70
CA ARG A 430 11.19 -19.12 -13.89
C ARG A 430 9.80 -19.69 -13.73
N LYS A 431 9.69 -21.01 -13.60
CA LYS A 431 8.41 -21.71 -13.54
C LYS A 431 7.58 -21.31 -12.34
N GLY A 432 8.19 -21.16 -11.15
CA GLY A 432 7.53 -20.69 -9.93
C GLY A 432 7.07 -19.26 -10.01
N GLY A 433 7.76 -18.42 -10.80
CA GLY A 433 7.51 -16.99 -10.91
C GLY A 433 8.08 -16.20 -9.72
N TRP A 434 7.74 -14.92 -9.68
CA TRP A 434 8.25 -13.96 -8.70
C TRP A 434 7.12 -13.30 -7.92
N GLY A 435 7.35 -13.05 -6.65
CA GLY A 435 6.45 -12.34 -5.76
C GLY A 435 7.11 -11.13 -5.11
N MET A 436 6.27 -10.28 -4.51
CA MET A 436 6.68 -9.13 -3.72
C MET A 436 5.97 -9.14 -2.37
N TYR A 437 6.75 -8.99 -1.30
CA TYR A 437 6.31 -8.70 0.04
C TYR A 437 6.60 -7.23 0.32
N TYR A 438 5.53 -6.44 0.47
CA TYR A 438 5.58 -4.98 0.57
C TYR A 438 4.96 -4.51 1.89
N HIS A 439 5.49 -3.42 2.48
CA HIS A 439 5.07 -2.92 3.78
C HIS A 439 4.39 -1.55 3.68
N VAL A 440 3.28 -1.39 4.42
CA VAL A 440 2.67 -0.10 4.75
C VAL A 440 2.59 0.13 6.26
N ASP A 441 2.96 -0.87 7.03
CA ASP A 441 3.18 -0.89 8.47
C ASP A 441 4.64 -1.27 8.74
N TYR A 442 5.24 -0.71 9.79
CA TYR A 442 6.64 -0.98 10.10
C TYR A 442 6.88 -1.28 11.58
N VAL A 443 7.59 -2.37 11.82
CA VAL A 443 8.09 -2.75 13.14
C VAL A 443 9.60 -2.94 13.08
N GLY A 444 10.33 -2.15 13.87
CA GLY A 444 11.79 -2.24 13.95
C GLY A 444 12.46 -0.91 14.25
N ALA A 445 13.81 -0.92 14.17
CA ALA A 445 14.62 0.28 14.34
C ALA A 445 14.53 1.19 13.09
N PRO A 446 14.63 2.52 13.24
CA PRO A 446 14.88 3.26 14.48
C PRO A 446 13.63 3.44 15.34
N ARG A 447 12.42 3.35 14.79
CA ARG A 447 11.12 3.45 15.47
C ARG A 447 10.07 2.61 14.75
N ASN A 448 9.16 1.99 15.48
CA ASN A 448 7.92 1.47 14.93
C ASN A 448 7.12 2.60 14.27
N SER A 449 6.34 2.27 13.23
CA SER A 449 5.34 3.14 12.64
C SER A 449 4.09 2.31 12.36
N LYS A 450 3.17 2.26 13.32
CA LYS A 450 1.95 1.42 13.31
C LYS A 450 0.68 2.23 13.60
N TRP A 451 0.82 3.44 14.10
CA TRP A 451 -0.28 4.25 14.61
C TRP A 451 -1.11 4.91 13.50
N ALA A 452 -0.47 5.36 12.42
CA ALA A 452 -1.12 6.07 11.34
C ALA A 452 -0.58 5.60 9.99
N ASN A 453 -1.38 5.73 8.94
CA ASN A 453 -0.89 5.55 7.59
C ASN A 453 0.06 6.69 7.20
N VAL A 454 1.32 6.35 6.97
CA VAL A 454 2.38 7.29 6.57
C VAL A 454 2.92 7.01 5.17
N THR A 455 2.32 6.06 4.45
CA THR A 455 2.74 5.71 3.10
C THR A 455 2.10 6.65 2.07
N PRO A 456 2.87 7.44 1.33
CA PRO A 456 2.33 8.26 0.26
C PRO A 456 1.67 7.38 -0.81
N ILE A 457 0.49 7.77 -1.25
CA ILE A 457 -0.29 7.03 -2.28
C ILE A 457 0.55 6.84 -3.56
N ALA A 458 1.21 7.91 -4.00
CA ALA A 458 2.04 7.89 -5.20
C ALA A 458 3.27 6.96 -5.04
N HIS A 459 3.82 6.85 -3.83
CA HIS A 459 4.95 5.95 -3.55
C HIS A 459 4.54 4.48 -3.66
N LEU A 460 3.42 4.11 -3.03
CA LEU A 460 2.87 2.76 -3.14
C LEU A 460 2.64 2.38 -4.61
N TRP A 461 1.98 3.27 -5.37
CA TRP A 461 1.73 3.07 -6.79
C TRP A 461 3.05 2.90 -7.57
N GLU A 462 3.99 3.81 -7.41
CA GLU A 462 5.24 3.85 -8.15
C GLU A 462 6.08 2.60 -7.92
N GLN A 463 6.27 2.18 -6.66
CA GLN A 463 7.09 1.03 -6.29
C GLN A 463 6.44 -0.30 -6.71
N MET A 464 5.12 -0.43 -6.62
CA MET A 464 4.45 -1.64 -7.07
C MET A 464 4.39 -1.74 -8.60
N MET A 465 4.23 -0.62 -9.30
CA MET A 465 4.32 -0.60 -10.76
C MET A 465 5.75 -0.88 -11.24
N LEU A 466 6.78 -0.40 -10.52
CA LEU A 466 8.16 -0.79 -10.75
C LEU A 466 8.31 -2.32 -10.64
N SER A 467 7.84 -2.92 -9.55
CA SER A 467 7.87 -4.38 -9.34
C SER A 467 7.22 -5.14 -10.50
N TYR A 468 6.03 -4.72 -10.89
CA TYR A 468 5.30 -5.32 -12.01
C TYR A 468 6.06 -5.24 -13.33
N ARG A 469 6.63 -4.08 -13.66
CA ARG A 469 7.39 -3.87 -14.90
C ARG A 469 8.65 -4.74 -14.99
N TYR A 470 9.22 -5.11 -13.86
CA TYR A 470 10.34 -6.06 -13.78
C TYR A 470 9.93 -7.53 -13.66
N GLY A 471 8.63 -7.84 -13.87
CA GLY A 471 8.15 -9.22 -14.00
C GLY A 471 7.74 -9.88 -12.67
N ILE A 472 7.51 -9.11 -11.63
CA ILE A 472 6.97 -9.61 -10.36
C ILE A 472 5.44 -9.61 -10.46
N ASP A 473 4.88 -10.71 -10.95
CA ASP A 473 3.46 -10.85 -11.29
C ASP A 473 2.80 -12.12 -10.73
N ARG A 474 3.51 -12.89 -9.88
CA ARG A 474 2.95 -14.15 -9.38
C ARG A 474 2.27 -14.03 -8.02
N LEU A 475 2.85 -13.30 -7.11
CA LEU A 475 2.35 -13.08 -5.76
C LEU A 475 2.61 -11.63 -5.33
N TRP A 476 1.57 -10.95 -4.86
CA TRP A 476 1.70 -9.69 -4.14
C TRP A 476 1.05 -9.81 -2.78
N ILE A 477 1.82 -9.56 -1.73
CA ILE A 477 1.34 -9.54 -0.35
C ILE A 477 1.72 -8.24 0.33
N LEU A 478 0.74 -7.59 0.97
CA LEU A 478 0.90 -6.34 1.68
C LEU A 478 0.94 -6.59 3.18
N ASN A 479 2.04 -6.25 3.84
CA ASN A 479 2.06 -6.19 5.30
C ASN A 479 1.31 -4.94 5.75
N VAL A 480 0.25 -5.16 6.51
CA VAL A 480 -0.63 -4.09 7.00
C VAL A 480 -0.56 -3.92 8.53
N GLY A 481 0.21 -4.77 9.22
CA GLY A 481 0.16 -4.89 10.68
C GLY A 481 -1.27 -5.23 11.10
N ASP A 482 -2.05 -4.19 11.30
CA ASP A 482 -3.50 -4.23 11.48
C ASP A 482 -4.25 -3.82 10.21
N LEU A 483 -5.55 -4.05 10.14
CA LEU A 483 -6.39 -3.60 9.02
C LEU A 483 -6.61 -2.09 9.02
N LYS A 484 -6.58 -1.48 10.20
CA LYS A 484 -6.81 -0.05 10.42
C LYS A 484 -5.53 0.59 11.00
N PRO A 485 -5.15 1.74 10.50
CA PRO A 485 -5.85 2.61 9.52
C PRO A 485 -5.37 2.41 8.06
N MET A 486 -5.21 1.15 7.61
CA MET A 486 -4.62 0.82 6.31
C MET A 486 -5.66 0.54 5.20
N GLU A 487 -6.91 0.96 5.38
CA GLU A 487 -8.01 0.67 4.45
C GLU A 487 -7.70 1.09 3.01
N TYR A 488 -7.30 2.33 2.79
CA TYR A 488 -7.03 2.84 1.45
C TYR A 488 -5.79 2.21 0.81
N PRO A 489 -4.64 2.08 1.49
CA PRO A 489 -3.49 1.32 0.97
C PRO A 489 -3.84 -0.11 0.54
N ILE A 490 -4.66 -0.83 1.33
CA ILE A 490 -5.13 -2.18 1.00
C ILE A 490 -5.96 -2.17 -0.28
N ASP A 491 -6.91 -1.24 -0.39
CA ASP A 491 -7.80 -1.11 -1.54
C ASP A 491 -7.02 -0.85 -2.84
N LEU A 492 -6.12 0.13 -2.83
CA LEU A 492 -5.27 0.48 -3.97
C LEU A 492 -4.36 -0.69 -4.36
N PHE A 493 -3.66 -1.28 -3.39
CA PHE A 493 -2.72 -2.38 -3.64
C PHE A 493 -3.41 -3.59 -4.29
N LEU A 494 -4.57 -4.00 -3.76
CA LEU A 494 -5.30 -5.16 -4.28
C LEU A 494 -5.94 -4.87 -5.65
N SER A 495 -6.41 -3.64 -5.88
CA SER A 495 -6.90 -3.20 -7.18
C SER A 495 -5.80 -3.21 -8.24
N MET A 496 -4.61 -2.73 -7.89
CA MET A 496 -3.43 -2.82 -8.76
C MET A 496 -3.04 -4.28 -9.03
N ALA A 497 -3.06 -5.15 -8.02
CA ALA A 497 -2.74 -6.57 -8.17
C ALA A 497 -3.75 -7.31 -9.07
N TRP A 498 -5.02 -6.91 -9.08
CA TRP A 498 -6.03 -7.45 -9.97
C TRP A 498 -5.70 -7.17 -11.43
N ASN A 499 -5.42 -5.91 -11.77
CA ASN A 499 -5.06 -5.51 -13.12
C ASN A 499 -4.07 -4.33 -13.14
N PRO A 500 -2.76 -4.57 -13.04
CA PRO A 500 -1.76 -3.51 -13.04
C PRO A 500 -1.76 -2.64 -14.29
N GLU A 501 -2.20 -3.16 -15.45
CA GLU A 501 -2.22 -2.38 -16.69
C GLU A 501 -3.23 -1.22 -16.65
N GLN A 502 -4.25 -1.29 -15.80
CA GLN A 502 -5.15 -0.16 -15.55
C GLN A 502 -4.47 0.96 -14.77
N PHE A 503 -3.35 0.67 -14.11
CA PHE A 503 -2.56 1.61 -13.33
C PHE A 503 -1.26 2.03 -14.02
N ALA A 504 -1.18 1.91 -15.34
CA ALA A 504 0.03 2.19 -16.11
C ALA A 504 0.44 3.68 -16.14
N SER A 505 -0.48 4.60 -15.88
CA SER A 505 -0.22 6.04 -15.82
C SER A 505 -0.33 6.59 -14.40
N SER A 506 0.38 7.69 -14.12
CA SER A 506 0.29 8.37 -12.83
C SER A 506 -1.07 9.00 -12.51
N ASP A 507 -1.96 9.15 -13.50
CA ASP A 507 -3.32 9.63 -13.26
C ASP A 507 -4.22 8.55 -12.70
N SER A 508 -3.92 7.27 -12.96
CA SER A 508 -4.81 6.16 -12.62
C SER A 508 -4.98 5.95 -11.11
N PHE A 509 -3.95 6.16 -10.29
CA PHE A 509 -4.12 6.06 -8.84
C PHE A 509 -5.00 7.20 -8.29
N ARG A 510 -5.00 8.38 -8.92
CA ARG A 510 -5.88 9.50 -8.55
C ARG A 510 -7.32 9.25 -8.97
N GLU A 511 -7.53 8.67 -10.16
CA GLU A 511 -8.86 8.20 -10.60
C GLU A 511 -9.39 7.14 -9.61
N HIS A 512 -8.52 6.25 -9.14
CA HIS A 512 -8.87 5.25 -8.12
C HIS A 512 -9.20 5.91 -6.77
N THR A 513 -8.41 6.88 -6.29
CA THR A 513 -8.70 7.65 -5.07
C THR A 513 -10.07 8.32 -5.17
N LEU A 514 -10.37 8.92 -6.32
CA LEU A 514 -11.68 9.56 -6.55
C LEU A 514 -12.82 8.53 -6.49
N ALA A 515 -12.65 7.37 -7.12
CA ALA A 515 -13.66 6.30 -7.12
C ALA A 515 -13.87 5.69 -5.71
N PHE A 516 -12.80 5.50 -4.95
CA PHE A 516 -12.87 5.09 -3.54
C PHE A 516 -13.68 6.09 -2.72
N CYS A 517 -13.37 7.38 -2.85
CA CYS A 517 -14.07 8.43 -2.14
C CYS A 517 -15.53 8.60 -2.59
N GLU A 518 -15.83 8.39 -3.88
CA GLU A 518 -17.21 8.36 -4.39
C GLU A 518 -18.01 7.21 -3.75
N SER A 519 -17.39 6.03 -3.65
CA SER A 519 -18.01 4.87 -3.00
C SER A 519 -18.21 5.08 -1.50
N ALA A 520 -17.25 5.72 -0.81
CA ALA A 520 -17.26 5.86 0.64
C ALA A 520 -18.12 7.04 1.13
N PHE A 521 -18.21 8.13 0.36
CA PHE A 521 -18.77 9.41 0.83
C PHE A 521 -19.82 10.01 -0.12
N GLY A 522 -20.12 9.34 -1.22
CA GLY A 522 -21.03 9.82 -2.24
C GLY A 522 -20.39 10.77 -3.26
N LYS A 523 -21.03 10.87 -4.43
CA LYS A 523 -20.52 11.57 -5.60
C LYS A 523 -20.25 13.06 -5.36
N ASP A 524 -21.16 13.72 -4.63
CA ASP A 524 -21.09 15.17 -4.42
C ASP A 524 -19.91 15.58 -3.52
N HIS A 525 -19.44 14.66 -2.67
CA HIS A 525 -18.34 14.86 -1.74
C HIS A 525 -17.01 14.26 -2.23
N SER A 526 -17.03 13.44 -3.29
CA SER A 526 -15.88 12.63 -3.72
C SER A 526 -14.62 13.44 -4.05
N LYS A 527 -14.76 14.58 -4.72
CA LYS A 527 -13.62 15.42 -5.10
C LYS A 527 -12.93 16.05 -3.89
N GLN A 528 -13.71 16.55 -2.94
CA GLN A 528 -13.14 17.18 -1.74
C GLN A 528 -12.51 16.14 -0.83
N THR A 529 -13.15 15.00 -0.64
CA THR A 529 -12.63 13.90 0.19
C THR A 529 -11.38 13.27 -0.42
N ALA A 530 -11.33 13.09 -1.75
CA ALA A 530 -10.13 12.65 -2.44
C ALA A 530 -8.96 13.64 -2.27
N ARG A 531 -9.24 14.94 -2.37
CA ARG A 531 -8.23 15.99 -2.08
C ARG A 531 -7.71 15.90 -0.64
N LEU A 532 -8.61 15.71 0.34
CA LEU A 532 -8.20 15.55 1.74
C LEU A 532 -7.29 14.33 1.91
N MET A 533 -7.64 13.22 1.30
CA MET A 533 -6.86 11.97 1.35
C MET A 533 -5.49 12.13 0.69
N GLU A 534 -5.40 12.76 -0.48
CA GLU A 534 -4.14 13.02 -1.17
C GLU A 534 -3.23 13.94 -0.33
N LEU A 535 -3.75 15.04 0.22
CA LEU A 535 -2.97 15.95 1.05
C LEU A 535 -2.52 15.31 2.37
N TYR A 536 -3.41 14.59 3.03
CA TYR A 536 -3.08 13.84 4.23
C TYR A 536 -1.94 12.86 3.97
N SER A 537 -2.06 12.06 2.92
CA SER A 537 -1.05 11.10 2.52
C SER A 537 0.30 11.76 2.20
N THR A 538 0.29 12.89 1.46
CA THR A 538 1.50 13.65 1.13
C THR A 538 2.16 14.23 2.37
N TYR A 539 1.38 14.82 3.29
CA TYR A 539 1.94 15.45 4.49
C TYR A 539 2.51 14.42 5.47
N ASN A 540 1.82 13.30 5.66
CA ASN A 540 2.31 12.22 6.53
C ASN A 540 3.57 11.55 5.97
N GLY A 541 3.74 11.54 4.66
CA GLY A 541 4.94 11.04 4.02
C GLY A 541 6.20 11.91 4.23
N ARG A 542 6.05 13.16 4.72
CA ARG A 542 7.18 14.06 4.97
C ARG A 542 8.07 13.57 6.10
N VAL A 543 7.47 13.13 7.18
CA VAL A 543 8.16 12.58 8.37
C VAL A 543 7.24 11.56 9.01
N THR A 544 7.78 10.40 9.31
CA THR A 544 7.12 9.41 10.17
C THR A 544 6.87 10.03 11.55
N PRO A 545 5.64 10.07 12.07
CA PRO A 545 5.29 10.84 13.28
C PRO A 545 6.08 10.41 14.51
N GLU A 546 6.43 9.14 14.65
CA GLU A 546 7.24 8.59 15.74
C GLU A 546 8.69 9.11 15.72
N MET A 547 9.12 9.69 14.61
CA MET A 547 10.45 10.29 14.42
C MET A 547 10.43 11.81 14.54
N LEU A 548 9.24 12.43 14.55
CA LEU A 548 9.08 13.88 14.67
C LEU A 548 9.61 14.38 16.01
N ASN A 549 10.42 15.42 15.97
CA ASN A 549 11.01 16.04 17.14
C ASN A 549 11.17 17.56 16.96
N PRO A 550 11.49 18.34 18.03
CA PRO A 550 11.60 19.80 17.97
C PRO A 550 12.60 20.36 16.95
N ARG A 551 13.47 19.53 16.38
CA ARG A 551 14.51 19.93 15.42
C ARG A 551 14.26 19.42 14.00
N THR A 552 13.16 18.71 13.79
CA THR A 552 12.84 18.15 12.47
C THR A 552 12.69 19.25 11.42
N TYR A 553 11.97 20.30 11.75
CA TYR A 553 11.79 21.45 10.87
C TYR A 553 12.53 22.67 11.40
N ASN A 554 12.95 23.55 10.51
CA ASN A 554 13.62 24.79 10.91
C ASN A 554 12.63 25.75 11.56
N LEU A 555 12.87 26.05 12.85
CA LEU A 555 12.01 26.96 13.63
C LEU A 555 12.25 28.41 13.28
N ALA A 556 13.53 28.80 13.09
CA ALA A 556 13.96 30.19 12.98
C ALA A 556 13.49 30.87 11.69
N ASN A 557 13.39 30.11 10.58
CA ASN A 557 12.92 30.66 9.28
C ASN A 557 11.40 30.50 9.05
N GLY A 558 10.67 29.96 10.04
CA GLY A 558 9.23 29.78 9.97
C GLY A 558 8.76 28.50 9.26
N GLU A 559 9.65 27.61 8.82
CA GLU A 559 9.29 26.34 8.15
C GLU A 559 8.37 25.50 9.04
N PHE A 560 8.71 25.32 10.32
CA PHE A 560 7.88 24.52 11.21
C PHE A 560 6.48 25.12 11.40
N LEU A 561 6.38 26.44 11.53
CA LEU A 561 5.09 27.13 11.61
C LEU A 561 4.27 26.95 10.31
N GLN A 562 4.94 26.99 9.15
CA GLN A 562 4.28 26.73 7.87
C GLN A 562 3.65 25.33 7.84
N VAL A 563 4.40 24.30 8.24
CA VAL A 563 3.93 22.91 8.27
C VAL A 563 2.73 22.75 9.21
N VAL A 564 2.81 23.31 10.41
CA VAL A 564 1.68 23.29 11.36
C VAL A 564 0.44 23.99 10.77
N ASN A 565 0.62 25.13 10.11
CA ASN A 565 -0.48 25.85 9.48
C ASN A 565 -1.09 25.07 8.30
N GLU A 566 -0.30 24.31 7.55
CA GLU A 566 -0.80 23.41 6.50
C GLU A 566 -1.70 22.31 7.09
N TYR A 567 -1.28 21.67 8.20
CA TYR A 567 -2.09 20.66 8.90
C TYR A 567 -3.36 21.27 9.52
N LYS A 568 -3.28 22.43 10.15
CA LYS A 568 -4.44 23.13 10.69
C LYS A 568 -5.45 23.52 9.60
N ALA A 569 -4.96 23.96 8.45
CA ALA A 569 -5.82 24.26 7.31
C ALA A 569 -6.50 22.99 6.77
N LEU A 570 -5.75 21.88 6.69
CA LEU A 570 -6.30 20.60 6.27
C LEU A 570 -7.35 20.09 7.26
N GLU A 571 -7.10 20.20 8.57
CA GLU A 571 -8.06 19.86 9.63
C GLU A 571 -9.33 20.70 9.52
N ALA A 572 -9.19 22.02 9.34
CA ALA A 572 -10.34 22.90 9.17
C ALA A 572 -11.17 22.54 7.92
N ASP A 573 -10.51 22.13 6.82
CA ASP A 573 -11.20 21.65 5.62
C ASP A 573 -11.93 20.32 5.90
N ALA A 574 -11.30 19.37 6.62
CA ALA A 574 -11.92 18.10 7.00
C ALA A 574 -13.13 18.29 7.92
N ILE A 575 -13.03 19.18 8.91
CA ILE A 575 -14.16 19.50 9.79
C ILE A 575 -15.33 20.13 9.02
N ARG A 576 -15.04 21.03 8.05
CA ARG A 576 -16.10 21.61 7.21
C ARG A 576 -16.80 20.54 6.38
N GLU A 577 -16.03 19.64 5.78
CA GLU A 577 -16.57 18.54 4.99
C GLU A 577 -17.39 17.59 5.85
N TYR A 578 -16.89 17.19 7.02
CA TYR A 578 -17.61 16.36 8.00
C TYR A 578 -18.97 16.95 8.41
N ASN A 579 -19.06 18.28 8.56
CA ASN A 579 -20.28 18.96 8.91
C ASN A 579 -21.26 19.07 7.74
N SER A 580 -20.77 19.02 6.50
CA SER A 580 -21.59 19.12 5.29
C SER A 580 -22.07 17.77 4.76
N ILE A 581 -21.37 16.68 5.08
CA ILE A 581 -21.71 15.34 4.62
C ILE A 581 -22.96 14.80 5.33
N GLY A 582 -23.72 13.92 4.66
CA GLY A 582 -24.89 13.26 5.25
C GLY A 582 -24.54 12.49 6.52
N ALA A 583 -25.46 12.45 7.47
CA ALA A 583 -25.23 11.81 8.77
C ALA A 583 -24.85 10.33 8.64
N GLU A 584 -25.37 9.66 7.63
CA GLU A 584 -25.10 8.26 7.31
C GLU A 584 -23.64 7.97 6.92
N TYR A 585 -22.91 8.97 6.42
CA TYR A 585 -21.51 8.85 6.02
C TYR A 585 -20.51 9.24 7.13
N ARG A 586 -20.98 9.80 8.25
CA ARG A 586 -20.10 10.42 9.27
C ARG A 586 -19.20 9.43 9.96
N ASP A 587 -19.66 8.21 10.23
CA ASP A 587 -18.84 7.18 10.88
C ASP A 587 -17.70 6.74 9.94
N ALA A 588 -17.99 6.56 8.66
CA ALA A 588 -16.98 6.26 7.65
C ALA A 588 -15.98 7.43 7.48
N PHE A 589 -16.50 8.66 7.39
CA PHE A 589 -15.66 9.85 7.25
C PHE A 589 -14.76 10.05 8.47
N HIS A 590 -15.30 9.83 9.68
CA HIS A 590 -14.51 9.95 10.90
C HIS A 590 -13.32 8.97 10.91
N GLN A 591 -13.55 7.72 10.55
CA GLN A 591 -12.51 6.69 10.53
C GLN A 591 -11.46 6.95 9.44
N LEU A 592 -11.92 7.23 8.22
CA LEU A 592 -11.06 7.24 7.04
C LEU A 592 -10.33 8.57 6.82
N LEU A 593 -10.85 9.69 7.34
CA LEU A 593 -10.30 11.02 7.08
C LEU A 593 -10.21 11.91 8.31
N LEU A 594 -11.28 12.06 9.11
CA LEU A 594 -11.29 13.06 10.16
C LEU A 594 -10.29 12.76 11.27
N PHE A 595 -10.35 11.55 11.84
CA PHE A 595 -9.42 11.15 12.91
C PHE A 595 -7.97 11.17 12.45
N PRO A 596 -7.57 10.54 11.31
CA PRO A 596 -6.19 10.60 10.85
C PRO A 596 -5.67 12.03 10.66
N ILE A 597 -6.49 12.93 10.10
CA ILE A 597 -6.09 14.33 9.89
C ILE A 597 -5.99 15.08 11.22
N GLN A 598 -6.95 14.91 12.13
CA GLN A 598 -6.95 15.60 13.42
C GLN A 598 -5.82 15.14 14.33
N SER A 599 -5.58 13.83 14.39
CA SER A 599 -4.52 13.27 15.22
C SER A 599 -3.14 13.73 14.75
N MET A 600 -2.90 13.79 13.42
CA MET A 600 -1.65 14.29 12.89
C MET A 600 -1.51 15.81 13.06
N ALA A 601 -2.56 16.59 12.82
CA ALA A 601 -2.53 18.04 13.09
C ALA A 601 -2.20 18.34 14.56
N ASN A 602 -2.78 17.56 15.48
CA ASN A 602 -2.52 17.68 16.89
C ASN A 602 -1.07 17.28 17.27
N MET A 603 -0.56 16.19 16.68
CA MET A 603 0.83 15.75 16.90
C MET A 603 1.84 16.81 16.45
N TYR A 604 1.64 17.38 15.26
CA TYR A 604 2.53 18.42 14.74
C TYR A 604 2.47 19.71 15.57
N GLU A 605 1.28 20.11 16.04
CA GLU A 605 1.12 21.24 16.95
C GLU A 605 1.79 20.99 18.31
N LEU A 606 1.65 19.76 18.86
CA LEU A 606 2.29 19.33 20.11
C LEU A 606 3.82 19.51 20.06
N ILE A 607 4.44 18.98 19.00
CA ILE A 607 5.92 19.03 18.88
C ILE A 607 6.39 20.42 18.52
N TYR A 608 5.63 21.19 17.72
CA TYR A 608 5.91 22.61 17.48
C TYR A 608 5.86 23.42 18.78
N ALA A 609 4.82 23.21 19.60
CA ALA A 609 4.69 23.88 20.89
C ALA A 609 5.86 23.56 21.83
N GLN A 610 6.32 22.30 21.83
CA GLN A 610 7.54 21.91 22.57
C GLN A 610 8.76 22.66 22.02
N ALA A 611 8.93 22.75 20.72
CA ALA A 611 10.04 23.49 20.09
C ALA A 611 10.01 24.98 20.47
N MET A 612 8.85 25.63 20.42
CA MET A 612 8.65 27.01 20.80
C MET A 612 8.88 27.25 22.30
N ASN A 613 8.42 26.32 23.14
CA ASN A 613 8.67 26.36 24.57
C ASN A 613 10.17 26.34 24.87
N GLN A 614 10.92 25.41 24.28
CA GLN A 614 12.37 25.35 24.44
C GLN A 614 13.07 26.61 23.93
N PHE A 615 12.67 27.12 22.77
CA PHE A 615 13.23 28.34 22.20
C PHE A 615 12.97 29.55 23.10
N CYS A 616 11.73 29.78 23.50
CA CYS A 616 11.36 30.90 24.36
C CYS A 616 12.03 30.82 25.75
N TYR A 617 12.09 29.62 26.32
CA TYR A 617 12.75 29.38 27.62
C TYR A 617 14.24 29.75 27.58
N ILE A 618 14.97 29.28 26.59
CA ILE A 618 16.41 29.53 26.45
C ILE A 618 16.68 31.05 26.28
N ASN A 619 15.78 31.74 25.60
CA ASN A 619 15.89 33.18 25.34
C ASN A 619 15.28 34.06 26.46
N GLY A 620 14.70 33.48 27.50
CA GLY A 620 14.10 34.20 28.63
C GLY A 620 12.79 34.93 28.27
N MET A 621 12.06 34.44 27.28
CA MET A 621 10.82 35.02 26.77
C MET A 621 9.59 34.49 27.56
N ALA A 622 8.70 35.41 27.95
CA ALA A 622 7.50 35.07 28.76
C ALA A 622 6.59 34.01 28.09
N GLU A 623 6.56 34.01 26.77
CA GLU A 623 5.77 33.09 25.95
C GLU A 623 6.15 31.62 26.17
N ALA A 624 7.30 31.32 26.80
CA ALA A 624 7.66 29.96 27.20
C ALA A 624 6.53 29.29 28.03
N ASN A 625 5.92 30.06 28.93
CA ASN A 625 4.86 29.55 29.80
C ASN A 625 3.58 29.24 29.02
N GLU A 626 3.21 30.09 28.06
CA GLU A 626 2.05 29.88 27.18
C GLU A 626 2.25 28.64 26.30
N TRP A 627 3.44 28.46 25.71
CA TRP A 627 3.73 27.28 24.90
C TRP A 627 3.75 25.98 25.73
N ALA A 628 4.11 26.04 27.02
CA ALA A 628 3.98 24.90 27.91
C ALA A 628 2.50 24.52 28.12
N ASP A 629 1.60 25.51 28.23
CA ASP A 629 0.15 25.25 28.29
C ASP A 629 -0.40 24.62 26.99
N VAL A 630 0.11 25.05 25.85
CA VAL A 630 -0.27 24.45 24.54
C VAL A 630 0.15 22.97 24.48
N VAL A 631 1.33 22.61 24.97
CA VAL A 631 1.78 21.21 25.06
C VAL A 631 0.80 20.38 25.92
N ASP A 632 0.39 20.92 27.08
CA ASP A 632 -0.58 20.24 27.95
C ASP A 632 -1.92 20.02 27.21
N VAL A 633 -2.46 21.04 26.53
CA VAL A 633 -3.72 20.98 25.79
C VAL A 633 -3.65 19.97 24.65
N CYS A 634 -2.56 19.96 23.87
CA CYS A 634 -2.41 19.02 22.75
C CYS A 634 -2.27 17.58 23.24
N PHE A 635 -1.55 17.35 24.34
CA PHE A 635 -1.42 16.03 24.91
C PHE A 635 -2.75 15.47 25.43
N ASP A 636 -3.56 16.28 26.10
CA ASP A 636 -4.90 15.89 26.55
C ASP A 636 -5.87 15.68 25.36
N ARG A 637 -5.70 16.47 24.30
CA ARG A 637 -6.50 16.34 23.08
C ARG A 637 -6.23 15.03 22.35
N ASP A 638 -5.01 14.51 22.36
CA ASP A 638 -4.65 13.24 21.75
C ASP A 638 -5.53 12.10 22.31
N GLN A 639 -5.68 12.02 23.64
CA GLN A 639 -6.54 11.05 24.28
C GLN A 639 -8.02 11.26 23.90
N GLN A 640 -8.50 12.50 23.82
CA GLN A 640 -9.89 12.81 23.43
C GLN A 640 -10.18 12.35 21.99
N LEU A 641 -9.21 12.49 21.06
CA LEU A 641 -9.35 12.01 19.69
C LEU A 641 -9.44 10.48 19.64
N THR A 642 -8.59 9.80 20.40
CA THR A 642 -8.60 8.34 20.55
C THR A 642 -9.92 7.84 21.13
N ASP A 643 -10.41 8.45 22.21
CA ASP A 643 -11.71 8.11 22.83
C ASP A 643 -12.87 8.34 21.85
N GLY A 644 -12.78 9.44 21.07
CA GLY A 644 -13.73 9.74 20.01
C GLY A 644 -13.82 8.65 18.95
N TYR A 645 -12.67 8.17 18.50
CA TYR A 645 -12.59 7.06 17.54
C TYR A 645 -13.17 5.76 18.14
N HIS A 646 -12.79 5.41 19.36
CA HIS A 646 -13.27 4.21 20.05
C HIS A 646 -14.80 4.20 20.25
N SER A 647 -15.44 5.37 20.31
CA SER A 647 -16.89 5.51 20.48
C SER A 647 -17.71 5.38 19.19
N ILE A 648 -17.05 5.36 18.01
CA ILE A 648 -17.72 5.30 16.71
C ILE A 648 -18.63 4.06 16.64
N ASN A 649 -19.82 4.24 16.05
CA ASN A 649 -20.80 3.19 15.83
C ASN A 649 -21.09 2.38 17.11
N GLY A 650 -21.29 3.09 18.24
CA GLY A 650 -21.61 2.48 19.53
C GLY A 650 -20.46 1.66 20.14
N GLY A 651 -19.21 2.02 19.84
CA GLY A 651 -18.01 1.35 20.33
C GLY A 651 -17.59 0.13 19.51
N LYS A 652 -18.07 0.02 18.27
CA LYS A 652 -17.66 -1.08 17.36
C LYS A 652 -16.16 -1.18 17.21
N TRP A 653 -15.45 -0.04 17.23
CA TRP A 653 -14.01 0.07 16.96
C TRP A 653 -13.17 0.35 18.21
N ASN A 654 -13.71 0.05 19.40
CA ASN A 654 -12.96 0.15 20.64
C ASN A 654 -11.63 -0.65 20.54
N HIS A 655 -10.54 -0.12 21.09
CA HIS A 655 -9.18 -0.63 21.03
C HIS A 655 -8.38 -0.41 19.72
N LEU A 656 -9.01 -0.14 18.60
CA LEU A 656 -8.25 -0.06 17.33
C LEU A 656 -7.29 1.13 17.23
N MET A 657 -7.34 2.10 18.16
CA MET A 657 -6.38 3.21 18.25
C MET A 657 -5.65 3.23 19.59
N ASP A 658 -5.44 2.07 20.22
CA ASP A 658 -4.69 1.93 21.48
C ASP A 658 -3.18 2.11 21.32
N GLN A 659 -2.66 2.19 20.07
CA GLN A 659 -1.23 2.33 19.81
C GLN A 659 -0.67 3.57 20.48
N THR A 660 0.26 3.38 21.43
CA THR A 660 1.02 4.48 22.01
C THR A 660 2.03 5.03 20.99
N HIS A 661 2.11 6.36 20.86
CA HIS A 661 2.83 6.99 19.76
C HIS A 661 3.56 8.29 20.14
N ILE A 662 3.45 8.75 21.39
CA ILE A 662 4.13 9.94 21.90
C ILE A 662 5.23 9.53 22.87
N GLY A 663 6.46 10.05 22.67
CA GLY A 663 7.56 9.90 23.61
C GLY A 663 8.44 8.67 23.38
N TYR A 664 8.63 8.26 22.13
CA TYR A 664 9.58 7.21 21.79
C TYR A 664 11.00 7.51 22.26
N PHE A 665 11.65 6.53 22.90
CA PHE A 665 13.05 6.59 23.33
C PHE A 665 13.86 5.39 22.79
N MET A 666 13.20 4.38 22.24
CA MET A 666 13.79 3.21 21.59
C MET A 666 12.93 2.83 20.37
N TRP A 667 13.25 1.74 19.69
CA TRP A 667 12.52 1.31 18.49
C TRP A 667 11.08 0.87 18.78
N GLN A 668 10.84 0.24 19.93
CA GLN A 668 9.50 -0.13 20.42
C GLN A 668 8.72 1.10 20.89
N GLN A 669 7.40 1.03 20.79
CA GLN A 669 6.52 2.03 21.36
C GLN A 669 6.69 2.14 22.89
N PRO A 670 6.49 3.31 23.47
CA PRO A 670 6.49 3.43 24.93
C PRO A 670 5.27 2.70 25.51
N PRO A 671 5.35 2.18 26.75
CA PRO A 671 4.24 1.46 27.38
C PRO A 671 3.01 2.35 27.61
N THR A 672 3.19 3.65 27.66
CA THR A 672 2.15 4.69 27.70
C THR A 672 2.63 5.91 26.93
N ASN A 673 1.74 6.73 26.40
CA ASN A 673 2.12 8.02 25.85
C ASN A 673 2.85 8.86 26.91
N ILE A 674 4.01 9.41 26.56
CA ILE A 674 4.86 10.20 27.42
C ILE A 674 4.79 11.66 27.01
N LYS A 675 4.19 12.50 27.88
CA LYS A 675 4.07 13.93 27.60
C LYS A 675 5.45 14.58 27.42
N PRO A 676 5.65 15.38 26.34
CA PRO A 676 6.87 16.11 26.12
C PRO A 676 7.23 17.03 27.28
N GLN A 677 8.52 17.06 27.65
CA GLN A 677 8.99 17.94 28.73
C GLN A 677 8.95 19.40 28.28
N THR A 678 8.50 20.25 29.19
CA THR A 678 8.44 21.72 29.01
C THR A 678 9.13 22.42 30.17
N ASN A 679 9.52 23.67 29.94
CA ASN A 679 10.15 24.52 30.92
C ASN A 679 9.29 25.78 31.14
N ARG A 680 9.27 26.29 32.35
CA ARG A 680 8.54 27.52 32.71
C ARG A 680 9.49 28.53 33.33
N LEU A 681 9.26 29.81 33.01
CA LEU A 681 10.03 30.94 33.55
C LEU A 681 9.26 31.57 34.70
N THR A 682 10.02 31.92 35.75
CA THR A 682 9.53 32.81 36.80
C THR A 682 9.69 34.26 36.37
N ALA A 683 9.00 35.19 36.99
CA ALA A 683 9.01 36.62 36.59
C ALA A 683 10.42 37.24 36.57
N ASP A 684 11.31 36.78 37.43
CA ASP A 684 12.70 37.24 37.54
C ASP A 684 13.64 36.65 36.48
N GLN A 685 13.17 35.59 35.80
CA GLN A 685 13.92 34.96 34.68
C GLN A 685 13.55 35.54 33.34
N ILE A 686 12.44 36.28 33.25
CA ILE A 686 11.97 36.88 32.00
C ILE A 686 12.91 38.06 31.63
N ARG A 687 13.33 38.10 30.40
CA ARG A 687 14.22 39.13 29.84
C ARG A 687 13.49 39.98 28.82
N ASP A 688 13.80 41.28 28.80
CA ASP A 688 13.39 42.17 27.70
C ASP A 688 14.29 41.85 26.47
N GLY A 689 13.70 41.36 25.39
CA GLY A 689 14.44 41.02 24.16
C GLY A 689 13.53 40.85 22.98
N GLY A 690 14.03 41.03 21.78
CA GLY A 690 13.31 40.86 20.51
C GLY A 690 14.13 40.01 19.52
N PHE A 691 13.46 39.50 18.50
CA PHE A 691 14.10 38.74 17.42
C PHE A 691 14.91 39.67 16.51
N ILE A 692 16.13 39.25 16.14
CA ILE A 692 16.88 39.82 15.04
C ILE A 692 16.64 38.97 13.82
N LEU A 693 15.87 39.49 12.85
CA LEU A 693 15.60 38.82 11.59
C LEU A 693 16.74 39.11 10.60
N SER A 694 17.22 38.02 9.93
CA SER A 694 18.16 38.15 8.81
C SER A 694 17.40 37.99 7.50
N SER A 695 17.67 38.91 6.54
CA SER A 695 17.05 38.96 5.21
C SER A 695 17.89 38.30 4.10
N LYS A 696 18.98 37.60 4.42
CA LYS A 696 19.81 36.98 3.40
C LYS A 696 19.14 35.74 2.81
N VAL A 697 18.67 35.87 1.57
CA VAL A 697 18.27 34.76 0.71
C VAL A 697 19.37 34.55 -0.30
N GLY A 698 20.17 33.51 -0.14
CA GLY A 698 21.32 33.22 -1.02
C GLY A 698 21.08 31.91 -1.77
N TYR A 699 19.82 31.58 -2.12
CA TYR A 699 19.49 30.39 -2.86
C TYR A 699 18.26 30.59 -3.77
N VAL A 700 18.12 29.68 -4.76
CA VAL A 700 16.93 29.51 -5.58
C VAL A 700 16.41 28.11 -5.36
N SER A 701 15.15 27.97 -4.95
CA SER A 701 14.46 26.68 -4.77
C SER A 701 13.45 26.47 -5.91
N ILE A 702 13.50 25.31 -6.55
CA ILE A 702 12.74 24.98 -7.77
C ILE A 702 12.04 23.64 -7.60
N GLU A 703 10.73 23.63 -7.75
CA GLU A 703 9.96 22.38 -7.78
C GLU A 703 10.26 21.60 -9.07
N ALA A 704 10.41 20.28 -8.95
CA ALA A 704 10.80 19.46 -10.11
C ALA A 704 9.80 19.54 -11.27
N GLU A 705 8.50 19.71 -10.98
CA GLU A 705 7.45 19.86 -12.00
C GLU A 705 7.57 21.15 -12.83
N HIS A 706 8.34 22.14 -12.37
CA HIS A 706 8.52 23.43 -13.03
C HIS A 706 9.80 23.48 -13.88
N TYR A 707 10.07 22.41 -14.59
CA TYR A 707 11.17 22.42 -15.56
C TYR A 707 10.91 23.38 -16.73
N TYR A 708 11.97 23.96 -17.26
CA TYR A 708 11.91 24.84 -18.44
C TYR A 708 11.75 24.05 -19.73
N SER A 709 12.52 22.98 -19.90
CA SER A 709 12.43 22.08 -21.05
C SER A 709 12.87 20.66 -20.68
N LYS A 710 12.44 19.71 -21.47
CA LYS A 710 12.84 18.30 -21.32
C LYS A 710 13.17 17.68 -22.67
N THR A 711 14.06 16.70 -22.64
CA THR A 711 14.33 15.79 -23.76
C THR A 711 14.03 14.37 -23.27
N ASN A 712 13.20 13.66 -24.01
CA ASN A 712 12.88 12.27 -23.70
C ASN A 712 13.97 11.33 -24.23
N ALA A 713 14.10 10.13 -23.64
CA ALA A 713 14.85 9.04 -24.25
C ALA A 713 14.05 8.46 -25.43
N LYS A 714 14.69 7.54 -26.15
CA LYS A 714 14.05 6.88 -27.29
C LYS A 714 12.74 6.16 -26.92
N ASP A 715 12.76 5.39 -25.83
CA ASP A 715 11.66 4.53 -25.39
C ASP A 715 11.14 4.88 -23.98
N ALA A 716 11.56 6.03 -23.42
CA ALA A 716 11.07 6.55 -22.15
C ALA A 716 10.78 8.05 -22.22
N GLN A 717 9.81 8.49 -21.43
CA GLN A 717 9.34 9.87 -21.37
C GLN A 717 9.38 10.40 -19.95
N TRP A 718 9.66 11.69 -19.79
CA TRP A 718 9.52 12.37 -18.53
C TRP A 718 8.04 12.55 -18.18
N ASN A 719 7.65 12.07 -17.03
CA ASN A 719 6.30 12.16 -16.47
C ASN A 719 6.32 12.95 -15.18
N VAL A 720 5.28 13.73 -14.98
CA VAL A 720 4.98 14.37 -13.70
C VAL A 720 4.13 13.39 -12.90
N ILE A 721 4.58 13.05 -11.71
CA ILE A 721 3.85 12.19 -10.77
C ILE A 721 3.19 13.12 -9.74
N PRO A 722 1.86 13.31 -9.81
CA PRO A 722 1.14 14.22 -8.93
C PRO A 722 1.30 13.86 -7.46
N THR A 723 1.42 14.86 -6.61
CA THR A 723 1.47 14.71 -5.14
C THR A 723 2.61 13.84 -4.59
N TYR A 724 3.60 13.50 -5.41
CA TYR A 724 4.70 12.64 -4.99
C TYR A 724 5.92 13.39 -4.44
N GLY A 725 6.00 14.70 -4.61
CA GLY A 725 7.02 15.54 -3.95
C GLY A 725 6.57 16.00 -2.56
N ARG A 726 7.53 16.48 -1.77
CA ARG A 726 7.26 16.99 -0.41
C ARG A 726 6.28 18.14 -0.38
N THR A 727 6.32 18.97 -1.40
CA THR A 727 5.54 20.19 -1.50
C THR A 727 4.61 20.18 -2.71
N LYS A 728 5.03 19.56 -3.82
CA LYS A 728 4.26 19.47 -5.06
C LYS A 728 4.41 18.08 -5.70
N SER A 729 4.58 18.06 -7.03
CA SER A 729 4.73 16.80 -7.78
C SER A 729 6.20 16.43 -7.96
N ALA A 730 6.47 15.16 -8.17
CA ALA A 730 7.79 14.68 -8.60
C ALA A 730 7.85 14.49 -10.11
N VAL A 731 9.05 14.32 -10.66
CA VAL A 731 9.30 14.08 -12.08
C VAL A 731 10.18 12.84 -12.26
N ALA A 732 9.76 11.91 -13.10
CA ALA A 732 10.51 10.68 -13.38
C ALA A 732 10.49 10.33 -14.86
N LEU A 733 11.59 9.73 -15.33
CA LEU A 733 11.70 9.18 -16.67
C LEU A 733 11.15 7.74 -16.69
N MET A 734 10.06 7.51 -17.37
CA MET A 734 9.35 6.22 -17.35
C MET A 734 9.12 5.67 -18.77
N PRO A 735 9.06 4.34 -18.96
CA PRO A 735 9.21 3.28 -17.96
C PRO A 735 10.67 3.09 -17.53
N TYR A 736 10.90 2.67 -16.28
CA TYR A 736 12.25 2.50 -15.71
C TYR A 736 13.04 1.38 -16.37
N THR A 737 12.38 0.48 -17.08
CA THR A 737 12.99 -0.62 -17.84
C THR A 737 13.61 -0.19 -19.17
N ALA A 738 13.39 1.05 -19.60
CA ALA A 738 13.94 1.58 -20.85
C ALA A 738 15.30 2.25 -20.62
N ALA A 739 16.10 2.33 -21.68
CA ALA A 739 17.36 3.08 -21.66
C ALA A 739 17.12 4.57 -21.48
N THR A 740 18.00 5.24 -20.74
CA THR A 740 17.92 6.66 -20.40
C THR A 740 18.70 7.57 -21.38
N GLU A 741 19.45 6.98 -22.31
CA GLU A 741 20.34 7.71 -23.21
C GLU A 741 19.60 8.83 -23.97
N GLY A 742 20.17 10.02 -23.95
CA GLY A 742 19.63 11.21 -24.60
C GLY A 742 18.58 11.97 -23.79
N ALA A 743 18.12 11.44 -22.67
CA ALA A 743 17.14 12.14 -21.83
C ALA A 743 17.82 13.23 -20.99
N SER A 744 17.10 14.33 -20.80
CA SER A 744 17.49 15.39 -19.85
C SER A 744 16.29 16.23 -19.44
N VAL A 745 16.39 16.89 -18.30
CA VAL A 745 15.44 17.90 -17.85
C VAL A 745 16.21 19.15 -17.42
N ASN A 746 15.74 20.31 -17.84
CA ASN A 746 16.42 21.57 -17.70
C ASN A 746 15.59 22.56 -16.87
N TYR A 747 16.24 23.26 -15.95
CA TYR A 747 15.66 24.28 -15.09
C TYR A 747 16.38 25.61 -15.29
N LYS A 748 15.63 26.66 -15.60
CA LYS A 748 16.17 28.02 -15.71
C LYS A 748 15.93 28.80 -14.44
N PHE A 749 16.92 29.61 -14.06
CA PHE A 749 16.88 30.47 -12.88
C PHE A 749 17.76 31.69 -13.04
N GLU A 750 17.57 32.69 -12.19
CA GLU A 750 18.39 33.93 -12.20
C GLU A 750 19.32 33.93 -10.98
N LEU A 751 20.55 34.41 -11.19
CA LEU A 751 21.56 34.66 -10.16
C LEU A 751 22.15 36.06 -10.29
N PRO A 752 22.67 36.66 -9.19
CA PRO A 752 23.54 37.83 -9.26
C PRO A 752 24.77 37.54 -10.15
N LYS A 753 25.17 38.52 -10.97
CA LYS A 753 26.30 38.40 -11.95
C LYS A 753 27.66 38.13 -11.33
N ASP A 754 27.84 38.38 -10.04
CA ASP A 754 29.08 38.18 -9.32
C ASP A 754 29.26 36.76 -8.75
N VAL A 755 28.23 35.94 -8.84
CA VAL A 755 28.30 34.52 -8.42
C VAL A 755 29.23 33.74 -9.35
N LYS A 756 30.21 33.03 -8.76
CA LYS A 756 31.23 32.25 -9.50
C LYS A 756 31.09 30.72 -9.32
N SER A 757 30.43 30.33 -8.27
CA SER A 757 30.15 28.92 -7.98
C SER A 757 28.82 28.78 -7.23
N VAL A 758 28.19 27.62 -7.37
CA VAL A 758 26.97 27.26 -6.66
C VAL A 758 27.09 25.84 -6.15
N LYS A 759 26.37 25.55 -5.08
CA LYS A 759 26.05 24.18 -4.70
C LYS A 759 24.66 23.84 -5.22
N VAL A 760 24.58 22.80 -6.04
CA VAL A 760 23.32 22.30 -6.54
C VAL A 760 22.89 21.13 -5.66
N HIS A 761 21.82 21.35 -4.90
CA HIS A 761 21.14 20.30 -4.14
C HIS A 761 20.11 19.66 -5.05
N VAL A 762 20.21 18.35 -5.26
CA VAL A 762 19.23 17.57 -6.00
C VAL A 762 18.53 16.67 -4.99
N ILE A 763 17.22 16.84 -4.89
CA ILE A 763 16.37 16.14 -3.95
C ILE A 763 15.56 15.12 -4.72
N THR A 764 15.75 13.84 -4.40
CA THR A 764 15.03 12.73 -4.99
C THR A 764 14.24 11.97 -3.93
N ASN A 765 13.17 11.30 -4.33
CA ASN A 765 12.53 10.32 -3.48
C ASN A 765 13.51 9.20 -3.15
N SER A 766 13.38 8.59 -1.97
CA SER A 766 14.22 7.47 -1.62
C SER A 766 13.91 6.26 -2.51
N THR A 767 14.96 5.71 -3.08
CA THR A 767 14.92 4.45 -3.81
C THR A 767 16.22 3.70 -3.56
N LEU A 768 16.13 2.39 -3.37
CA LEU A 768 17.31 1.57 -3.19
C LEU A 768 17.98 1.28 -4.54
N PRO A 769 19.25 0.90 -4.55
CA PRO A 769 19.96 0.56 -5.78
C PRO A 769 19.53 -0.81 -6.32
N TYR A 770 18.26 -0.94 -6.68
CA TYR A 770 17.62 -2.20 -7.07
C TYR A 770 18.15 -2.82 -8.38
N LEU A 771 18.86 -2.03 -9.21
CA LEU A 771 19.51 -2.51 -10.43
C LEU A 771 20.98 -2.84 -10.21
N ARG A 772 21.67 -2.13 -9.30
CA ARG A 772 23.13 -2.20 -9.11
C ARG A 772 23.48 -2.09 -7.64
N ALA A 773 24.30 -3.00 -7.15
CA ALA A 773 24.75 -2.98 -5.76
C ALA A 773 25.50 -1.69 -5.36
N ASN A 774 26.15 -1.01 -6.31
CA ASN A 774 26.92 0.21 -6.09
C ASN A 774 26.15 1.52 -6.34
N GLY A 775 24.82 1.47 -6.45
CA GLY A 775 23.96 2.65 -6.56
C GLY A 775 23.60 3.06 -7.99
N HIS A 776 22.60 3.91 -8.09
CA HIS A 776 22.12 4.54 -9.32
C HIS A 776 22.70 5.94 -9.49
N ARG A 777 22.81 6.39 -10.74
CA ARG A 777 23.54 7.59 -11.10
C ARG A 777 22.72 8.54 -11.97
N TYR A 778 23.02 9.82 -11.81
CA TYR A 778 22.64 10.86 -12.76
C TYR A 778 23.86 11.79 -13.00
N ALA A 779 23.78 12.68 -13.97
CA ALA A 779 24.76 13.75 -14.14
C ALA A 779 24.08 15.11 -14.02
N VAL A 780 24.80 16.08 -13.45
CA VAL A 780 24.36 17.47 -13.32
C VAL A 780 25.35 18.40 -13.96
N SER A 781 24.85 19.41 -14.70
CA SER A 781 25.69 20.46 -15.28
C SER A 781 24.96 21.82 -15.22
N ILE A 782 25.74 22.88 -15.34
CA ILE A 782 25.21 24.26 -15.42
C ILE A 782 25.71 24.92 -16.70
N ASP A 783 24.83 25.68 -17.39
CA ASP A 783 25.14 26.48 -18.60
C ASP A 783 25.85 25.71 -19.72
N GLY A 784 25.54 24.42 -19.86
CA GLY A 784 26.18 23.54 -20.86
C GLY A 784 27.63 23.19 -20.54
N GLY A 785 28.07 23.41 -19.31
CA GLY A 785 29.38 22.99 -18.83
C GLY A 785 29.53 21.45 -18.75
N THR A 786 30.72 20.99 -18.35
CA THR A 786 30.99 19.54 -18.22
C THR A 786 30.08 18.92 -17.17
N PRO A 787 29.29 17.88 -17.53
CA PRO A 787 28.45 17.18 -16.57
C PRO A 787 29.27 16.49 -15.47
N VAL A 788 28.81 16.59 -14.23
CA VAL A 788 29.36 15.89 -13.08
C VAL A 788 28.47 14.69 -12.77
N GLU A 789 29.03 13.50 -12.82
CA GLU A 789 28.32 12.27 -12.45
C GLU A 789 28.14 12.17 -10.93
N VAL A 790 26.95 11.85 -10.50
CA VAL A 790 26.57 11.70 -9.10
C VAL A 790 25.93 10.34 -8.88
N ASN A 791 26.49 9.55 -7.98
CA ASN A 791 25.85 8.38 -7.45
C ASN A 791 24.96 8.82 -6.27
N TYR A 792 23.62 8.73 -6.43
CA TYR A 792 22.72 9.34 -5.44
C TYR A 792 22.23 8.38 -4.35
N ASN A 793 22.33 7.06 -4.56
CA ASN A 793 21.86 6.08 -3.60
C ASN A 793 22.82 4.90 -3.33
N GLY A 794 24.09 5.07 -3.68
CA GLY A 794 25.11 4.04 -3.44
C GLY A 794 25.33 3.71 -1.96
N ASP A 795 25.08 4.67 -1.09
CA ASP A 795 25.18 4.49 0.36
C ASP A 795 23.85 3.99 0.99
N CYS A 796 22.79 3.88 0.19
CA CYS A 796 21.50 3.34 0.65
C CYS A 796 21.55 1.80 0.68
N THR A 797 22.47 1.25 1.46
CA THR A 797 22.50 -0.17 1.78
C THR A 797 21.44 -0.48 2.84
N GLU A 798 21.07 -1.75 2.98
CA GLU A 798 20.12 -2.17 4.01
C GLU A 798 20.55 -1.68 5.40
N GLU A 799 21.81 -1.85 5.75
CA GLU A 799 22.39 -1.38 7.02
C GLU A 799 22.27 0.14 7.17
N ASN A 800 22.61 0.91 6.16
CA ASN A 800 22.54 2.36 6.20
C ASN A 800 21.10 2.88 6.18
N THR A 801 20.18 2.23 5.46
CA THR A 801 18.77 2.61 5.43
C THR A 801 18.12 2.45 6.81
N TYR A 802 18.45 1.39 7.53
CA TYR A 802 17.95 1.16 8.90
C TYR A 802 18.55 2.11 9.93
N HIS A 803 19.74 2.64 9.70
CA HIS A 803 20.46 3.48 10.66
C HIS A 803 20.45 4.96 10.29
N THR A 804 20.10 5.33 9.07
CA THR A 804 20.12 6.72 8.61
C THR A 804 18.77 7.38 8.86
N PHE A 805 18.67 8.14 9.93
CA PHE A 805 17.46 8.86 10.34
C PHE A 805 16.81 9.62 9.17
N ASP A 806 17.60 10.31 8.37
CA ASP A 806 17.08 11.16 7.30
C ASP A 806 16.34 10.35 6.22
N VAL A 807 16.89 9.23 5.75
CA VAL A 807 16.27 8.42 4.69
C VAL A 807 15.03 7.70 5.20
N VAL A 808 15.10 7.07 6.35
CA VAL A 808 13.98 6.32 6.94
C VAL A 808 12.84 7.26 7.37
N ALA A 809 13.16 8.36 8.05
CA ALA A 809 12.16 9.28 8.55
C ALA A 809 11.53 10.13 7.44
N THR A 810 12.29 10.45 6.40
CA THR A 810 11.91 11.48 5.43
C THR A 810 11.69 10.96 4.02
N ARG A 811 12.06 9.74 3.74
CA ARG A 811 11.96 9.10 2.42
C ARG A 811 12.57 9.90 1.28
N ILE A 812 13.65 10.63 1.55
CA ILE A 812 14.36 11.38 0.53
C ILE A 812 15.85 11.12 0.54
N ILE A 813 16.46 11.39 -0.60
CA ILE A 813 17.91 11.42 -0.76
C ILE A 813 18.27 12.82 -1.27
N GLU A 814 19.14 13.51 -0.53
CA GLU A 814 19.73 14.78 -0.94
C GLU A 814 21.16 14.57 -1.38
N THR A 815 21.50 15.02 -2.58
CA THR A 815 22.87 15.06 -3.06
C THR A 815 23.30 16.50 -3.35
N ILE A 816 24.54 16.84 -3.02
CA ILE A 816 25.09 18.19 -3.17
C ILE A 816 26.27 18.15 -4.12
N THR A 817 26.21 18.93 -5.20
CA THR A 817 27.28 19.05 -6.18
C THR A 817 27.72 20.50 -6.29
N GLU A 818 28.99 20.76 -6.09
CA GLU A 818 29.57 22.10 -6.30
C GLU A 818 29.94 22.27 -7.77
N LEU A 819 29.33 23.28 -8.41
CA LEU A 819 29.60 23.66 -9.78
C LEU A 819 30.27 25.03 -9.82
N SER A 820 31.41 25.10 -10.45
CA SER A 820 32.19 26.35 -10.67
C SER A 820 32.25 26.65 -12.16
N SER A 821 32.77 27.85 -12.50
CA SER A 821 32.86 28.31 -13.89
C SER A 821 31.50 28.59 -14.53
N ILE A 822 30.61 29.22 -13.77
CA ILE A 822 29.29 29.65 -14.21
C ILE A 822 29.45 30.79 -15.23
N ALA A 823 28.59 30.86 -16.23
CA ALA A 823 28.56 31.93 -17.22
C ALA A 823 28.32 33.28 -16.55
N ASN A 824 28.92 34.35 -17.08
CA ASN A 824 28.73 35.69 -16.56
C ASN A 824 27.44 36.34 -17.12
N THR A 825 26.31 35.75 -16.81
CA THR A 825 24.96 36.13 -17.25
C THR A 825 24.07 36.28 -16.03
N GLU A 826 22.85 36.74 -16.19
CA GLU A 826 21.82 36.77 -15.13
C GLU A 826 21.00 35.48 -15.13
N THR A 827 20.80 34.91 -16.29
CA THR A 827 20.00 33.71 -16.46
C THR A 827 20.89 32.50 -16.68
N HIS A 828 20.63 31.44 -15.93
CA HIS A 828 21.39 30.20 -15.91
C HIS A 828 20.47 29.01 -16.17
N THR A 829 21.06 27.90 -16.58
CA THR A 829 20.32 26.64 -16.78
C THR A 829 21.06 25.50 -16.08
N VAL A 830 20.41 24.85 -15.13
CA VAL A 830 20.88 23.56 -14.62
C VAL A 830 20.21 22.43 -15.38
N THR A 831 21.01 21.44 -15.78
CA THR A 831 20.57 20.25 -16.52
C THR A 831 20.80 19.02 -15.69
N ILE A 832 19.73 18.20 -15.52
CA ILE A 832 19.80 16.89 -14.91
C ILE A 832 19.65 15.84 -16.00
N THR A 833 20.61 14.91 -16.08
CA THR A 833 20.67 13.83 -17.06
C THR A 833 20.69 12.50 -16.33
N PRO A 834 19.66 11.65 -16.40
CA PRO A 834 19.67 10.34 -15.79
C PRO A 834 20.66 9.44 -16.51
N ILE A 835 21.46 8.69 -15.74
CA ILE A 835 22.37 7.68 -16.28
C ILE A 835 21.73 6.30 -16.07
N ASP A 836 21.25 6.04 -14.87
CA ASP A 836 20.49 4.82 -14.55
C ASP A 836 18.99 5.15 -14.41
N GLY A 837 18.13 4.17 -14.63
CA GLY A 837 16.67 4.35 -14.49
C GLY A 837 16.22 4.41 -13.02
N GLY A 838 15.01 4.91 -12.77
CA GLY A 838 14.39 4.88 -11.45
C GLY A 838 14.62 6.13 -10.58
N MET A 839 15.23 7.18 -11.13
CA MET A 839 15.34 8.47 -10.43
C MET A 839 13.99 9.18 -10.41
N VAL A 840 13.52 9.53 -9.22
CA VAL A 840 12.33 10.34 -8.99
C VAL A 840 12.77 11.69 -8.40
N LEU A 841 12.76 12.73 -9.20
CA LEU A 841 13.22 14.07 -8.84
C LEU A 841 12.08 14.84 -8.19
N GLU A 842 12.30 15.38 -6.99
CA GLU A 842 11.30 16.15 -6.25
C GLU A 842 11.58 17.67 -6.29
N LYS A 843 12.85 18.07 -6.11
CA LYS A 843 13.20 19.47 -5.96
C LYS A 843 14.68 19.72 -6.27
N ILE A 844 14.99 20.96 -6.65
CA ILE A 844 16.37 21.42 -6.85
C ILE A 844 16.56 22.70 -6.05
N VAL A 845 17.67 22.80 -5.31
CA VAL A 845 18.08 24.05 -4.68
C VAL A 845 19.44 24.48 -5.23
N ILE A 846 19.51 25.71 -5.70
CA ILE A 846 20.74 26.37 -6.15
C ILE A 846 21.20 27.26 -5.02
N ASP A 847 22.17 26.83 -4.23
CA ASP A 847 22.75 27.59 -3.14
C ASP A 847 23.98 28.37 -3.64
N TYR A 848 23.92 29.68 -3.51
CA TYR A 848 25.03 30.62 -3.85
C TYR A 848 25.57 31.38 -2.61
N GLY A 849 25.34 30.83 -1.41
CA GLY A 849 25.97 31.28 -0.17
C GLY A 849 25.02 31.78 0.92
N GLY A 850 23.77 31.28 0.91
CA GLY A 850 22.77 31.69 1.90
C GLY A 850 21.72 30.64 2.23
N TYR A 851 21.88 29.41 1.71
CA TYR A 851 20.95 28.32 2.03
C TYR A 851 21.27 27.76 3.41
N GLU A 852 20.27 27.76 4.27
CA GLU A 852 20.30 27.03 5.54
C GLU A 852 19.46 25.76 5.38
N LYS A 853 19.96 24.62 5.88
CA LYS A 853 19.28 23.33 5.75
C LYS A 853 17.84 23.41 6.26
N GLN A 854 16.91 22.99 5.42
CA GLN A 854 15.47 22.97 5.67
C GLN A 854 14.90 21.61 5.23
N HIS A 855 13.87 21.15 5.93
CA HIS A 855 13.27 19.85 5.64
C HIS A 855 12.44 19.86 4.35
N LEU A 856 11.85 21.00 4.00
CA LEU A 856 11.12 21.21 2.74
C LEU A 856 11.99 21.82 1.63
N PHE A 857 13.30 22.01 1.88
CA PHE A 857 14.27 22.55 0.91
C PHE A 857 13.92 23.95 0.41
N GLY A 858 13.37 24.77 1.28
CA GLY A 858 12.97 26.15 1.00
C GLY A 858 11.62 26.26 0.29
N THR A 859 11.00 27.43 0.48
CA THR A 859 9.84 27.82 -0.33
C THR A 859 10.28 28.02 -1.77
N GLU A 860 9.49 27.57 -2.73
CA GLU A 860 9.79 27.76 -4.14
C GLU A 860 9.98 29.25 -4.46
N SER A 861 11.05 29.56 -5.16
CA SER A 861 11.37 30.91 -5.61
C SER A 861 10.31 31.41 -6.59
N SER A 862 10.14 32.73 -6.66
CA SER A 862 9.12 33.35 -7.52
C SER A 862 9.36 32.99 -8.98
N LEU A 863 8.33 32.54 -9.66
CA LEU A 863 8.37 32.11 -11.05
C LEU A 863 8.29 33.36 -11.96
N LYS A 864 9.24 33.47 -12.90
CA LYS A 864 9.21 34.41 -14.00
C LYS A 864 8.77 33.65 -15.26
N ASN A 865 7.54 33.84 -15.64
CA ASN A 865 6.93 33.09 -16.74
C ASN A 865 7.36 33.66 -18.10
N GLU A 866 8.46 33.14 -18.67
CA GLU A 866 8.92 33.50 -20.02
C GLU A 866 8.20 32.72 -21.12
N ASN A 867 7.68 31.50 -20.80
CA ASN A 867 7.09 30.59 -21.78
C ASN A 867 5.88 29.82 -21.19
N PRO A 868 4.73 30.50 -20.98
CA PRO A 868 3.57 29.90 -20.30
C PRO A 868 2.99 28.67 -21.02
N ASN A 869 3.31 28.48 -22.32
CA ASN A 869 2.80 27.36 -23.10
C ASN A 869 3.66 26.09 -23.02
N GLU A 870 4.87 26.17 -22.48
CA GLU A 870 5.79 25.06 -22.35
C GLU A 870 5.84 24.48 -20.92
N TRP A 871 5.17 25.11 -19.99
CA TRP A 871 5.11 24.63 -18.64
C TRP A 871 4.17 23.42 -18.57
N PRO A 872 4.68 22.27 -18.12
CA PRO A 872 3.83 21.14 -17.79
C PRO A 872 3.08 21.49 -16.52
N MET A 873 2.03 22.27 -16.65
CA MET A 873 1.08 22.37 -15.55
C MET A 873 0.50 20.99 -15.35
N PRO A 874 0.76 20.31 -14.23
CA PRO A 874 0.03 19.09 -13.92
C PRO A 874 -1.45 19.45 -14.02
N GLN A 875 -2.23 18.62 -14.72
CA GLN A 875 -3.69 18.76 -14.69
C GLN A 875 -4.08 18.57 -13.22
N ARG A 876 -4.21 19.67 -12.50
CA ARG A 876 -4.67 19.61 -11.12
C ARG A 876 -6.11 19.14 -11.16
N ALA A 877 -6.36 17.98 -10.59
CA ALA A 877 -7.72 17.48 -10.44
C ALA A 877 -8.57 18.43 -9.56
N PHE A 878 -7.92 19.41 -8.92
CA PHE A 878 -8.58 20.33 -7.98
C PHE A 878 -8.20 21.78 -8.28
N PRO A 879 -9.16 22.73 -8.31
CA PRO A 879 -8.87 24.15 -8.52
C PRO A 879 -8.02 24.71 -7.39
N ARG A 880 -7.14 25.68 -7.71
CA ARG A 880 -6.42 26.47 -6.70
C ARG A 880 -7.42 27.13 -5.75
N ARG A 881 -7.09 27.20 -4.47
CA ARG A 881 -7.94 27.73 -3.41
C ARG A 881 -8.31 29.22 -3.55
N ASN A 882 -7.70 29.96 -4.48
CA ASN A 882 -7.90 31.38 -4.69
C ASN A 882 -8.11 31.68 -6.17
N GLN A 883 -9.26 31.31 -6.68
CA GLN A 883 -9.89 32.00 -7.82
C GLN A 883 -11.40 31.91 -7.66
#